data_e0bcc288b9c7c7b20ac2eeb993cacef5
#
_entry.id   e0bcc288b9c7c7b20ac2eeb993cacef5
#
_cell.length_a   1.000
_cell.length_b   1.000
_cell.length_c   1.000
_cell.angle_alpha   90.00
_cell.angle_beta   90.00
_cell.angle_gamma   90.00
#
_symmetry.space_group_name_H-M   'P 1'
#
loop_
_entity.id
_entity.type
_entity.pdbx_description
1 polymer ?
#
loop_
_entity_poly.entity_id
_entity_poly.type
_entity_poly.pdbx_seq_one_letter_code
_entity_poly.pdbx_strand_id
1 'polypeptide(L)'
;MTAKGAFDRFLAFARRWTKRIDDAPEALHAWLGRERAAWKEKGWRGVVTPPRVTGAILTLLLVGSASFWWVTRPPALPDYAAVRAGWHPSEAWLYDRHGVLIDSSRIDYQARRLAWTKLQDVSPVARDIVIAAEDRRFREHGGVDWMALTGAARDRLEGKRGRGASTLSMQVAAYLAPDLANPGSRGVRDKLRQMRAAWALESRWSKDQILEAYLNLAGFRGEAQGIGAAALGLFGKTPATLTRDDALLLAALLPNPQAAPGEVARRACALSRDKDCSRFAGDAASMLGPARSLALDPGLAPHLSAALLTRPGARITTTLDASIQRAAITALKRQLQGLGGSRARDGAVIVVDNQSGDVLAYVGGIGGESTAPAVDGAASYRQAGSTLKPFLYAMGIEKGYLTAASILDDSPVQLDTASGLYVPQNYDKAFKGPVSARIALAGSLNVPAVRTLLLTGVDAFRDRLWDTGYRGLVEDGQYYGYSLALGSAEVTLMEQVDAYRSLALEGRWSPLRLTMDAKTEAPRRTTTPQAAWIVADMLADPNARAGTFGVDSALRLPFWAAVKTGTSKAMRDNWCVGFTDRFTVGVWVGNLEGDPMRAVSGTSGAAPVWRDVMLALNEANPGRAPPRPEGIEERQIRFAAGIEQPRREYFLKGTGLDRIAYAPPEARRPRIVNPVGGSVYALDPDIPRDNQRLAISVSGQALGHRLILDKRDLGTADSRPLILAPPGKHRLALVDLDGKTVDQVLFTIR
;
A
#
# COMPACT_ATOMS: atom_id res chain seq x y z
N MET A 1 20.70 66.52 11.57
CA MET A 1 20.54 66.13 13.02
C MET A 1 21.63 66.83 13.79
N THR A 2 21.29 67.82 14.63
CA THR A 2 22.21 68.68 15.33
C THR A 2 22.99 67.93 16.41
N ALA A 3 24.27 68.25 16.59
CA ALA A 3 25.20 67.70 17.59
C ALA A 3 24.62 67.67 19.01
N LYS A 4 23.66 68.56 19.34
CA LYS A 4 22.94 68.64 20.59
C LYS A 4 22.04 67.42 20.84
N GLY A 5 21.37 66.87 19.80
CA GLY A 5 20.48 65.69 19.95
C GLY A 5 21.24 64.33 20.07
N ALA A 6 22.50 64.28 19.67
CA ALA A 6 23.38 63.14 19.89
C ALA A 6 23.96 63.16 21.32
N PHE A 7 24.27 64.34 21.83
CA PHE A 7 24.77 64.56 23.18
C PHE A 7 23.69 64.26 24.26
N ASP A 8 22.44 64.69 24.05
CA ASP A 8 21.35 64.40 24.96
C ASP A 8 21.01 62.89 25.04
N ARG A 9 21.12 62.16 23.95
CA ARG A 9 20.97 60.68 23.93
C ARG A 9 22.14 60.00 24.63
N PHE A 10 23.35 60.48 24.47
CA PHE A 10 24.52 60.00 25.20
C PHE A 10 24.40 60.24 26.70
N LEU A 11 23.91 61.42 27.14
CA LEU A 11 23.65 61.71 28.55
C LEU A 11 22.52 60.86 29.13
N ALA A 12 21.47 60.59 28.37
CA ALA A 12 20.38 59.67 28.75
C ALA A 12 20.86 58.22 28.87
N PHE A 13 21.73 57.76 27.99
CA PHE A 13 22.42 56.47 28.07
C PHE A 13 23.35 56.40 29.27
N ALA A 14 24.16 57.39 29.48
CA ALA A 14 25.06 57.49 30.65
C ALA A 14 24.29 57.52 31.98
N ARG A 15 23.13 58.17 32.08
CA ARG A 15 22.25 58.19 33.27
C ARG A 15 21.59 56.83 33.53
N ARG A 16 21.29 56.06 32.50
CA ARG A 16 20.80 54.66 32.68
C ARG A 16 21.90 53.72 33.13
N TRP A 17 23.15 53.97 32.72
CA TRP A 17 24.31 53.18 33.12
C TRP A 17 24.73 53.48 34.58
N THR A 18 24.64 54.72 35.03
CA THR A 18 24.96 55.10 36.43
C THR A 18 23.99 54.52 37.45
N LYS A 19 22.75 54.16 37.09
CA LYS A 19 21.81 53.54 37.99
C LYS A 19 22.05 52.02 38.25
N ARG A 20 23.03 51.42 37.54
CA ARG A 20 23.46 50.04 37.73
C ARG A 20 24.87 49.91 38.36
N ILE A 21 25.47 51.02 38.82
CA ILE A 21 26.82 51.04 39.36
C ILE A 21 26.85 51.11 40.90
N ASP A 22 25.76 50.81 41.59
CA ASP A 22 25.78 50.81 43.07
C ASP A 22 26.62 49.67 43.67
N ASP A 23 27.10 48.71 42.82
CA ASP A 23 27.99 47.59 43.20
C ASP A 23 29.39 47.69 42.61
N ALA A 24 29.83 48.84 42.09
CA ALA A 24 31.16 48.98 41.51
C ALA A 24 32.26 49.07 42.57
N PRO A 25 33.47 48.45 42.36
CA PRO A 25 34.56 48.52 43.29
C PRO A 25 34.93 49.98 43.64
N GLU A 26 35.29 50.21 44.91
CA GLU A 26 35.65 51.57 45.44
C GLU A 26 36.66 52.32 44.55
N ALA A 27 37.57 51.59 43.86
CA ALA A 27 38.50 52.14 42.92
C ALA A 27 37.82 52.87 41.71
N LEU A 28 36.67 52.43 41.25
CA LEU A 28 35.89 53.02 40.15
C LEU A 28 35.18 54.29 40.62
N HIS A 29 34.65 54.29 41.86
CA HIS A 29 34.05 55.48 42.47
C HIS A 29 35.10 56.58 42.72
N ALA A 30 36.28 56.23 43.22
CA ALA A 30 37.37 57.13 43.42
C ALA A 30 37.89 57.74 42.08
N TRP A 31 37.92 56.93 41.03
CA TRP A 31 38.26 57.38 39.67
C TRP A 31 37.21 58.34 39.09
N LEU A 32 35.91 58.00 39.16
CA LEU A 32 34.80 58.84 38.72
C LEU A 32 34.74 60.17 39.49
N GLY A 33 35.10 60.15 40.81
CA GLY A 33 35.20 61.31 41.64
C GLY A 33 36.30 62.27 41.17
N ARG A 34 37.50 61.78 40.89
CA ARG A 34 38.64 62.56 40.33
C ARG A 34 38.28 63.14 38.96
N GLU A 35 37.62 62.40 38.10
CA GLU A 35 37.24 62.91 36.79
C GLU A 35 36.17 64.02 36.86
N ARG A 36 35.21 63.91 37.80
CA ARG A 36 34.20 64.94 38.06
C ARG A 36 34.88 66.28 38.62
N ALA A 37 35.90 66.14 39.47
CA ALA A 37 36.63 67.22 39.99
C ALA A 37 37.45 67.92 38.90
N ALA A 38 38.16 67.13 38.10
CA ALA A 38 38.95 67.70 36.94
C ALA A 38 38.05 68.37 35.88
N TRP A 39 36.86 67.91 35.69
CA TRP A 39 35.86 68.53 34.79
C TRP A 39 35.33 69.89 35.32
N LYS A 40 35.11 69.99 36.65
CA LYS A 40 34.67 71.17 37.30
C LYS A 40 35.77 72.30 37.30
N GLU A 41 37.02 71.90 37.44
CA GLU A 41 38.13 72.83 37.62
C GLU A 41 38.76 73.30 36.26
N LYS A 42 38.88 72.45 35.28
CA LYS A 42 39.59 72.74 34.00
C LYS A 42 38.71 72.63 32.75
N GLY A 43 37.40 72.38 32.90
CA GLY A 43 36.50 72.24 31.78
C GLY A 43 36.96 71.13 30.78
N TRP A 44 36.63 71.27 29.52
CA TRP A 44 36.97 70.28 28.46
C TRP A 44 38.48 70.04 28.29
N ARG A 45 39.33 71.07 28.55
CA ARG A 45 40.80 71.00 28.40
C ARG A 45 41.46 70.11 29.49
N GLY A 46 40.84 69.88 30.59
CA GLY A 46 41.34 69.00 31.66
C GLY A 46 41.05 67.52 31.43
N VAL A 47 40.02 67.29 30.65
CA VAL A 47 39.56 65.89 30.38
C VAL A 47 40.16 65.36 29.06
N VAL A 48 40.37 66.21 28.07
CA VAL A 48 40.91 65.85 26.74
C VAL A 48 42.42 65.94 26.76
N THR A 49 43.10 65.02 27.36
CA THR A 49 44.59 64.89 27.30
C THR A 49 44.99 63.87 26.25
N PRO A 50 46.11 63.95 25.54
CA PRO A 50 46.52 63.00 24.49
C PRO A 50 46.49 61.57 24.91
N PRO A 51 46.99 61.15 26.10
CA PRO A 51 46.93 59.73 26.50
C PRO A 51 45.49 59.22 26.78
N ARG A 52 44.55 60.07 27.22
CA ARG A 52 43.17 59.73 27.44
C ARG A 52 42.38 59.56 26.15
N VAL A 53 42.67 60.44 25.18
CA VAL A 53 42.10 60.36 23.81
C VAL A 53 42.57 59.07 23.14
N THR A 54 43.89 58.78 23.26
CA THR A 54 44.46 57.54 22.73
C THR A 54 43.81 56.29 23.41
N GLY A 55 43.66 56.32 24.75
CA GLY A 55 42.99 55.25 25.51
C GLY A 55 41.50 55.06 25.12
N ALA A 56 40.76 56.16 24.94
CA ALA A 56 39.37 56.13 24.48
C ALA A 56 39.24 55.55 23.05
N ILE A 57 40.12 55.96 22.14
CA ILE A 57 40.20 55.46 20.76
C ILE A 57 40.49 53.94 20.79
N LEU A 58 41.50 53.51 21.56
CA LEU A 58 41.85 52.11 21.71
C LEU A 58 40.69 51.28 22.29
N THR A 59 40.00 51.80 23.32
CA THR A 59 38.82 51.14 23.90
C THR A 59 37.68 51.08 22.87
N LEU A 60 37.41 52.14 22.15
CA LEU A 60 36.41 52.17 21.07
C LEU A 60 36.76 51.17 19.95
N LEU A 61 38.04 51.09 19.58
CA LEU A 61 38.54 50.14 18.61
C LEU A 61 38.39 48.68 19.11
N LEU A 62 38.73 48.44 20.38
CA LEU A 62 38.57 47.12 21.00
C LEU A 62 37.09 46.72 21.12
N VAL A 63 36.23 47.60 21.62
CA VAL A 63 34.78 47.35 21.72
C VAL A 63 34.17 47.20 20.34
N GLY A 64 34.57 48.07 19.39
CA GLY A 64 34.16 48.00 17.99
C GLY A 64 34.59 46.66 17.35
N SER A 65 35.83 46.25 17.56
CA SER A 65 36.36 44.98 17.10
C SER A 65 35.63 43.77 17.73
N ALA A 66 35.45 43.81 19.05
CA ALA A 66 34.74 42.75 19.77
C ALA A 66 33.25 42.67 19.31
N SER A 67 32.60 43.82 19.15
CA SER A 67 31.25 43.91 18.62
C SER A 67 31.18 43.40 17.17
N PHE A 68 32.14 43.77 16.34
CA PHE A 68 32.26 43.26 14.97
C PHE A 68 32.41 41.73 14.95
N TRP A 69 33.31 41.20 15.78
CA TRP A 69 33.54 39.78 15.91
C TRP A 69 32.30 39.05 16.41
N TRP A 70 31.58 39.61 17.35
CA TRP A 70 30.35 39.01 17.90
C TRP A 70 29.20 39.06 16.87
N VAL A 71 28.96 40.24 16.26
CA VAL A 71 27.87 40.45 15.28
C VAL A 71 28.07 39.65 13.99
N THR A 72 29.34 39.42 13.59
CA THR A 72 29.66 38.63 12.38
C THR A 72 30.03 37.20 12.67
N ARG A 73 29.84 36.71 13.91
CA ARG A 73 30.13 35.31 14.29
C ARG A 73 29.36 34.36 13.38
N PRO A 74 30.05 33.39 12.71
CA PRO A 74 29.37 32.38 11.90
C PRO A 74 28.60 31.43 12.76
N PRO A 75 27.51 30.82 12.29
CA PRO A 75 26.90 29.69 12.95
C PRO A 75 27.85 28.50 13.02
N ALA A 76 27.61 27.58 13.96
CA ALA A 76 28.35 26.33 14.00
C ALA A 76 28.00 25.49 12.75
N LEU A 77 29.02 25.10 11.99
CA LEU A 77 28.85 24.25 10.81
C LEU A 77 29.15 22.80 11.17
N PRO A 78 28.36 21.83 10.67
CA PRO A 78 28.61 20.43 10.90
C PRO A 78 29.89 19.95 10.22
N ASP A 79 30.46 18.83 10.66
CA ASP A 79 31.57 18.18 9.99
C ASP A 79 31.09 17.49 8.69
N TYR A 80 32.00 17.34 7.73
CA TYR A 80 31.70 16.70 6.44
C TYR A 80 31.06 15.31 6.58
N ALA A 81 31.58 14.50 7.49
CA ALA A 81 31.05 13.15 7.75
C ALA A 81 29.61 13.20 8.25
N ALA A 82 29.28 14.17 9.13
CA ALA A 82 27.93 14.36 9.64
C ALA A 82 26.94 14.82 8.53
N VAL A 83 27.38 15.74 7.65
CA VAL A 83 26.56 16.18 6.50
C VAL A 83 26.25 15.00 5.58
N ARG A 84 27.25 14.20 5.26
CA ARG A 84 27.11 13.04 4.40
C ARG A 84 26.22 11.95 5.04
N ALA A 85 26.38 11.70 6.35
CA ALA A 85 25.55 10.73 7.09
C ALA A 85 24.09 11.21 7.22
N GLY A 86 23.87 12.50 7.32
CA GLY A 86 22.54 13.13 7.37
C GLY A 86 21.85 13.25 6.00
N TRP A 87 22.54 12.91 4.90
CA TRP A 87 21.93 12.96 3.58
C TRP A 87 21.07 11.72 3.34
N HIS A 88 19.79 11.95 3.09
CA HIS A 88 18.86 10.90 2.71
C HIS A 88 18.26 11.18 1.33
N PRO A 89 18.27 10.20 0.42
CA PRO A 89 17.51 10.28 -0.81
C PRO A 89 16.02 10.51 -0.55
N SER A 90 15.33 11.18 -1.44
CA SER A 90 13.88 11.41 -1.33
C SER A 90 13.07 10.12 -1.59
N GLU A 91 13.68 9.18 -2.28
CA GLU A 91 13.10 7.89 -2.64
C GLU A 91 13.42 6.83 -1.58
N ALA A 92 12.59 5.79 -1.54
CA ALA A 92 12.86 4.53 -0.88
C ALA A 92 12.62 3.40 -1.87
N TRP A 93 13.27 2.24 -1.69
CA TRP A 93 13.32 1.18 -2.71
C TRP A 93 12.88 -0.15 -2.15
N LEU A 94 12.12 -0.89 -2.96
CA LEU A 94 11.66 -2.23 -2.68
C LEU A 94 12.35 -3.23 -3.61
N TYR A 95 12.99 -4.23 -3.03
CA TYR A 95 13.70 -5.27 -3.76
C TYR A 95 13.00 -6.61 -3.59
N ASP A 96 13.09 -7.47 -4.60
CA ASP A 96 12.68 -8.85 -4.49
C ASP A 96 13.69 -9.68 -3.66
N ARG A 97 13.39 -10.95 -3.41
CA ARG A 97 14.24 -11.88 -2.66
C ARG A 97 15.62 -12.13 -3.27
N HIS A 98 15.81 -11.82 -4.54
CA HIS A 98 17.06 -11.96 -5.30
C HIS A 98 17.82 -10.63 -5.42
N GLY A 99 17.32 -9.55 -4.83
CA GLY A 99 17.92 -8.22 -4.91
C GLY A 99 17.59 -7.46 -6.19
N VAL A 100 16.60 -7.89 -6.95
CA VAL A 100 16.10 -7.15 -8.11
C VAL A 100 15.18 -6.01 -7.64
N LEU A 101 15.41 -4.80 -8.14
CA LEU A 101 14.53 -3.66 -7.85
C LEU A 101 13.15 -3.92 -8.48
N ILE A 102 12.11 -3.90 -7.65
CA ILE A 102 10.72 -4.15 -8.08
C ILE A 102 9.83 -2.93 -8.00
N ASP A 103 10.15 -2.01 -7.09
CA ASP A 103 9.37 -0.78 -6.93
C ASP A 103 10.16 0.29 -6.17
N SER A 104 9.72 1.55 -6.26
CA SER A 104 10.20 2.65 -5.44
C SER A 104 9.08 3.63 -5.11
N SER A 105 9.19 4.31 -3.99
CA SER A 105 8.27 5.35 -3.59
C SER A 105 9.00 6.61 -3.20
N ARG A 106 8.49 7.76 -3.62
CA ARG A 106 8.95 9.04 -3.12
C ARG A 106 8.34 9.30 -1.74
N ILE A 107 9.20 9.52 -0.75
CA ILE A 107 8.80 9.74 0.65
C ILE A 107 8.99 11.21 1.07
N ASP A 108 10.08 11.85 0.61
CA ASP A 108 10.32 13.28 0.85
C ASP A 108 9.91 14.11 -0.39
N TYR A 109 8.90 14.97 -0.20
CA TYR A 109 8.36 15.83 -1.25
C TYR A 109 8.94 17.26 -1.22
N GLN A 110 9.82 17.60 -0.26
CA GLN A 110 10.42 18.94 -0.17
C GLN A 110 11.48 19.16 -1.25
N ALA A 111 12.28 18.13 -1.54
CA ALA A 111 13.26 18.16 -2.61
C ALA A 111 13.42 16.77 -3.22
N ARG A 112 13.79 16.70 -4.47
CA ARG A 112 14.08 15.45 -5.15
C ARG A 112 15.57 15.16 -5.11
N ARG A 113 15.96 14.22 -4.28
CA ARG A 113 17.34 13.83 -3.97
C ARG A 113 17.56 12.36 -4.31
N LEU A 114 18.66 12.07 -5.01
CA LEU A 114 19.16 10.71 -5.16
C LEU A 114 20.24 10.42 -4.10
N ALA A 115 20.87 9.26 -4.15
CA ALA A 115 21.97 8.90 -3.29
C ALA A 115 23.10 9.95 -3.40
N TRP A 116 23.84 10.15 -2.29
CA TRP A 116 25.01 11.04 -2.28
C TRP A 116 26.02 10.63 -3.35
N THR A 117 26.30 11.52 -4.28
CA THR A 117 27.25 11.31 -5.36
C THR A 117 28.66 11.66 -4.88
N LYS A 118 29.57 10.69 -4.87
CA LYS A 118 30.97 10.93 -4.55
C LYS A 118 31.63 11.74 -5.66
N LEU A 119 32.59 12.59 -5.31
CA LEU A 119 33.27 13.43 -6.29
C LEU A 119 33.93 12.63 -7.42
N GLN A 120 34.50 11.49 -7.11
CA GLN A 120 35.10 10.58 -8.10
C GLN A 120 34.10 10.04 -9.14
N ASP A 121 32.81 9.97 -8.77
CA ASP A 121 31.71 9.46 -9.62
C ASP A 121 31.07 10.57 -10.46
N VAL A 122 31.67 11.79 -10.45
CA VAL A 122 31.26 12.91 -11.29
C VAL A 122 32.29 13.09 -12.42
N SER A 123 31.80 13.30 -13.65
CA SER A 123 32.63 13.60 -14.82
C SER A 123 33.69 14.65 -14.50
N PRO A 124 34.99 14.42 -14.78
CA PRO A 124 36.05 15.41 -14.59
C PRO A 124 35.72 16.74 -15.27
N VAL A 125 35.22 16.68 -16.50
CA VAL A 125 34.84 17.84 -17.28
C VAL A 125 33.71 18.63 -16.59
N ALA A 126 32.74 17.95 -15.98
CA ALA A 126 31.66 18.61 -15.24
C ALA A 126 32.19 19.32 -13.99
N ARG A 127 33.12 18.72 -13.25
CA ARG A 127 33.77 19.34 -12.09
C ARG A 127 34.49 20.60 -12.46
N ASP A 128 35.32 20.55 -13.52
CA ASP A 128 36.12 21.67 -13.96
C ASP A 128 35.26 22.84 -14.48
N ILE A 129 34.18 22.54 -15.21
CA ILE A 129 33.25 23.56 -15.71
C ILE A 129 32.49 24.22 -14.56
N VAL A 130 32.03 23.48 -13.55
CA VAL A 130 31.37 24.09 -12.38
C VAL A 130 32.33 24.98 -11.61
N ILE A 131 33.56 24.53 -11.38
CA ILE A 131 34.61 25.38 -10.76
C ILE A 131 34.86 26.63 -11.59
N ALA A 132 35.05 26.52 -12.92
CA ALA A 132 35.31 27.66 -13.80
C ALA A 132 34.14 28.64 -13.85
N ALA A 133 32.90 28.18 -13.71
CA ALA A 133 31.70 29.01 -13.75
C ALA A 133 31.42 29.72 -12.43
N GLU A 134 31.56 29.03 -11.30
CA GLU A 134 31.16 29.52 -9.98
C GLU A 134 32.32 30.15 -9.19
N ASP A 135 33.53 29.57 -9.30
CA ASP A 135 34.68 29.99 -8.50
C ASP A 135 36.00 29.61 -9.18
N ARG A 136 36.40 30.38 -10.21
CA ARG A 136 37.56 30.06 -11.08
C ARG A 136 38.84 29.74 -10.31
N ARG A 137 39.08 30.41 -9.17
CA ARG A 137 40.27 30.25 -8.35
C ARG A 137 40.01 29.45 -7.08
N PHE A 138 39.00 28.60 -7.10
CA PHE A 138 38.57 27.80 -5.96
C PHE A 138 39.72 27.09 -5.24
N ARG A 139 40.68 26.58 -6.00
CA ARG A 139 41.81 25.82 -5.44
C ARG A 139 42.95 26.70 -4.91
N GLU A 140 42.90 28.03 -5.14
CA GLU A 140 43.96 28.97 -4.84
C GLU A 140 43.69 29.83 -3.58
N HIS A 141 42.48 29.95 -3.12
CA HIS A 141 42.10 30.76 -1.97
C HIS A 141 41.58 29.94 -0.79
N GLY A 142 41.63 30.48 0.42
CA GLY A 142 41.15 29.87 1.65
C GLY A 142 39.74 30.32 2.04
N GLY A 143 38.73 30.05 1.22
CA GLY A 143 37.30 30.29 1.51
C GLY A 143 36.76 31.58 0.91
N VAL A 144 37.60 32.65 0.77
CA VAL A 144 37.22 33.93 0.19
C VAL A 144 38.22 34.33 -0.90
N ASP A 145 37.73 34.59 -2.09
CA ASP A 145 38.52 35.14 -3.19
C ASP A 145 38.59 36.68 -3.11
N TRP A 146 39.65 37.18 -2.47
CA TRP A 146 39.86 38.60 -2.29
C TRP A 146 40.06 39.39 -3.61
N MET A 147 40.66 38.77 -4.64
CA MET A 147 40.84 39.40 -5.94
C MET A 147 39.52 39.49 -6.70
N ALA A 148 38.65 38.44 -6.58
CA ALA A 148 37.29 38.52 -7.15
C ALA A 148 36.45 39.59 -6.43
N LEU A 149 36.61 39.72 -5.10
CA LEU A 149 35.87 40.67 -4.29
C LEU A 149 36.25 42.13 -4.65
N THR A 150 37.57 42.42 -4.77
CA THR A 150 38.05 43.74 -5.18
C THR A 150 37.65 44.08 -6.62
N GLY A 151 37.71 43.10 -7.53
CA GLY A 151 37.22 43.26 -8.90
C GLY A 151 35.73 43.59 -8.96
N ALA A 152 34.90 42.86 -8.19
CA ALA A 152 33.46 43.11 -8.13
C ALA A 152 33.10 44.47 -7.51
N ALA A 153 33.89 44.94 -6.52
CA ALA A 153 33.74 46.28 -5.94
C ALA A 153 34.07 47.38 -6.98
N ARG A 154 35.13 47.20 -7.76
CA ARG A 154 35.50 48.09 -8.84
C ARG A 154 34.44 48.16 -9.93
N ASP A 155 33.96 46.98 -10.42
CA ASP A 155 32.91 46.91 -11.44
C ASP A 155 31.65 47.67 -10.98
N ARG A 156 31.32 47.59 -9.69
CA ARG A 156 30.15 48.26 -9.10
C ARG A 156 30.35 49.80 -9.04
N LEU A 157 31.56 50.22 -8.73
CA LEU A 157 31.91 51.67 -8.75
C LEU A 157 31.89 52.24 -10.18
N GLU A 158 32.23 51.45 -11.17
CA GLU A 158 32.22 51.82 -12.59
C GLU A 158 30.80 51.64 -13.22
N GLY A 159 29.75 51.32 -12.45
CA GLY A 159 28.39 51.13 -12.95
C GLY A 159 28.20 49.89 -13.84
N LYS A 160 29.17 49.00 -13.89
CA LYS A 160 29.09 47.73 -14.62
C LYS A 160 28.32 46.68 -13.80
N ARG A 161 27.66 45.73 -14.47
CA ARG A 161 27.13 44.56 -13.78
C ARG A 161 28.28 43.76 -13.21
N GLY A 162 28.51 43.89 -11.90
CA GLY A 162 29.60 43.21 -11.21
C GLY A 162 29.54 41.69 -11.36
N ARG A 163 30.70 41.05 -11.55
CA ARG A 163 30.92 39.63 -11.49
C ARG A 163 30.54 39.10 -10.09
N GLY A 164 30.04 37.87 -9.97
CA GLY A 164 29.78 37.25 -8.69
C GLY A 164 31.07 37.12 -7.87
N ALA A 165 31.07 37.62 -6.63
CA ALA A 165 32.20 37.49 -5.70
C ALA A 165 31.94 36.42 -4.61
N SER A 166 30.98 35.55 -4.80
CA SER A 166 30.66 34.45 -3.87
C SER A 166 31.43 33.20 -4.29
N THR A 167 32.18 32.63 -3.37
CA THR A 167 32.96 31.40 -3.59
C THR A 167 32.08 30.16 -3.37
N LEU A 168 32.52 29.00 -3.88
CA LEU A 168 31.89 27.70 -3.59
C LEU A 168 31.81 27.43 -2.09
N SER A 169 32.85 27.75 -1.32
CA SER A 169 32.88 27.59 0.13
C SER A 169 31.82 28.45 0.84
N MET A 170 31.57 29.66 0.36
CA MET A 170 30.50 30.52 0.88
C MET A 170 29.11 29.98 0.56
N GLN A 171 28.93 29.40 -0.60
CA GLN A 171 27.67 28.81 -1.00
C GLN A 171 27.38 27.53 -0.19
N VAL A 172 28.39 26.66 -0.01
CA VAL A 172 28.24 25.46 0.86
C VAL A 172 27.92 25.85 2.29
N ALA A 173 28.60 26.85 2.85
CA ALA A 173 28.30 27.36 4.18
C ALA A 173 26.84 27.86 4.30
N ALA A 174 26.31 28.47 3.25
CA ALA A 174 24.92 28.92 3.21
C ALA A 174 23.91 27.72 3.09
N TYR A 175 24.27 26.68 2.38
CA TYR A 175 23.44 25.45 2.35
C TYR A 175 23.40 24.72 3.69
N LEU A 176 24.51 24.76 4.45
CA LEU A 176 24.61 24.10 5.76
C LEU A 176 23.99 24.91 6.90
N ALA A 177 23.82 26.21 6.73
CA ALA A 177 23.23 27.10 7.73
C ALA A 177 22.20 28.02 7.06
N PRO A 178 20.91 27.71 7.14
CA PRO A 178 19.83 28.49 6.50
C PRO A 178 19.84 29.98 6.88
N ASP A 179 20.31 30.34 8.08
CA ASP A 179 20.47 31.73 8.53
C ASP A 179 21.43 32.57 7.64
N LEU A 180 22.28 31.89 6.84
CA LEU A 180 23.17 32.50 5.88
C LEU A 180 22.60 32.59 4.46
N ALA A 181 21.47 31.91 4.24
CA ALA A 181 20.88 31.69 2.91
C ALA A 181 19.90 32.79 2.49
N ASN A 182 19.53 33.76 3.36
CA ASN A 182 18.47 34.76 3.13
C ASN A 182 18.54 35.43 1.75
N PRO A 183 17.64 35.07 0.80
CA PRO A 183 17.76 35.48 -0.61
C PRO A 183 17.17 36.86 -0.92
N GLY A 184 16.72 37.63 0.04
CA GLY A 184 15.99 38.87 -0.23
C GLY A 184 16.67 40.19 0.25
N SER A 185 17.54 40.15 1.27
CA SER A 185 18.14 41.34 1.86
C SER A 185 19.56 41.04 2.37
N ARG A 186 20.49 40.69 1.47
CA ARG A 186 21.89 40.48 1.86
C ARG A 186 22.56 41.81 2.21
N GLY A 187 22.44 42.21 3.48
CA GLY A 187 23.22 43.30 4.03
C GLY A 187 24.71 42.93 4.11
N VAL A 188 25.56 43.96 4.25
CA VAL A 188 27.01 43.79 4.43
C VAL A 188 27.33 42.82 5.58
N ARG A 189 26.53 42.83 6.65
CA ARG A 189 26.64 41.93 7.79
C ARG A 189 26.52 40.46 7.39
N ASP A 190 25.53 40.11 6.60
CA ASP A 190 25.27 38.71 6.21
C ASP A 190 26.36 38.20 5.28
N LYS A 191 26.88 39.08 4.42
CA LYS A 191 28.02 38.77 3.56
C LYS A 191 29.29 38.49 4.38
N LEU A 192 29.53 39.29 5.42
CA LEU A 192 30.67 39.08 6.34
C LEU A 192 30.52 37.79 7.13
N ARG A 193 29.32 37.46 7.57
CA ARG A 193 29.03 36.16 8.23
C ARG A 193 29.30 34.97 7.30
N GLN A 194 28.88 35.07 6.02
CA GLN A 194 29.18 34.04 5.01
C GLN A 194 30.68 33.87 4.76
N MET A 195 31.43 34.98 4.65
CA MET A 195 32.88 34.96 4.47
C MET A 195 33.57 34.25 5.64
N ARG A 196 33.20 34.60 6.88
CA ARG A 196 33.75 33.97 8.07
C ARG A 196 33.34 32.48 8.21
N ALA A 197 32.13 32.13 7.79
CA ALA A 197 31.66 30.78 7.71
C ALA A 197 32.47 29.96 6.68
N ALA A 198 32.77 30.55 5.52
CA ALA A 198 33.61 29.90 4.50
C ALA A 198 35.06 29.65 5.01
N TRP A 199 35.65 30.56 5.78
CA TRP A 199 36.95 30.35 6.42
C TRP A 199 36.87 29.21 7.46
N ALA A 200 35.83 29.20 8.30
CA ALA A 200 35.63 28.16 9.28
C ALA A 200 35.40 26.77 8.63
N LEU A 201 34.76 26.76 7.47
CA LEU A 201 34.54 25.56 6.68
C LEU A 201 35.88 25.01 6.15
N GLU A 202 36.66 25.85 5.46
CA GLU A 202 37.94 25.48 4.85
C GLU A 202 39.04 25.12 5.88
N SER A 203 38.91 25.56 7.13
CA SER A 203 39.80 25.11 8.20
C SER A 203 39.56 23.62 8.62
N ARG A 204 38.44 23.01 8.23
CA ARG A 204 38.06 21.66 8.60
C ARG A 204 37.87 20.73 7.42
N TRP A 205 37.45 21.26 6.27
CA TRP A 205 37.10 20.49 5.09
C TRP A 205 38.13 20.71 3.98
N SER A 206 38.46 19.64 3.25
CA SER A 206 39.28 19.77 2.05
C SER A 206 38.47 20.40 0.90
N LYS A 207 39.17 20.94 -0.09
CA LYS A 207 38.57 21.48 -1.31
C LYS A 207 37.68 20.46 -2.02
N ASP A 208 38.09 19.18 -2.05
CA ASP A 208 37.33 18.12 -2.70
C ASP A 208 36.06 17.80 -1.90
N GLN A 209 36.10 17.83 -0.56
CA GLN A 209 34.92 17.69 0.28
C GLN A 209 33.92 18.84 0.09
N ILE A 210 34.43 20.08 -0.06
CA ILE A 210 33.56 21.22 -0.31
C ILE A 210 32.91 21.14 -1.68
N LEU A 211 33.68 20.79 -2.74
CA LEU A 211 33.13 20.61 -4.08
C LEU A 211 32.10 19.46 -4.12
N GLU A 212 32.39 18.33 -3.48
CA GLU A 212 31.47 17.22 -3.38
C GLU A 212 30.16 17.61 -2.69
N ALA A 213 30.26 18.31 -1.56
CA ALA A 213 29.10 18.83 -0.85
C ALA A 213 28.31 19.85 -1.69
N TYR A 214 29.00 20.75 -2.38
CA TYR A 214 28.36 21.72 -3.28
C TYR A 214 27.51 21.01 -4.33
N LEU A 215 28.09 20.03 -5.02
CA LEU A 215 27.42 19.28 -6.09
C LEU A 215 26.20 18.49 -5.59
N ASN A 216 26.19 18.07 -4.33
CA ASN A 216 25.06 17.35 -3.73
C ASN A 216 24.00 18.28 -3.12
N LEU A 217 24.40 19.41 -2.53
CA LEU A 217 23.50 20.33 -1.84
C LEU A 217 22.85 21.38 -2.74
N ALA A 218 23.46 21.68 -3.89
CA ALA A 218 22.94 22.67 -4.82
C ALA A 218 21.57 22.27 -5.38
N GLY A 219 20.64 23.24 -5.42
CA GLY A 219 19.38 23.11 -6.14
C GLY A 219 19.57 23.39 -7.62
N PHE A 220 18.95 22.57 -8.48
CA PHE A 220 19.00 22.77 -9.94
C PHE A 220 17.64 23.22 -10.47
N ARG A 221 16.88 22.40 -11.13
CA ARG A 221 15.58 22.77 -11.72
C ARG A 221 14.42 22.18 -10.93
N GLY A 222 13.38 22.99 -10.66
CA GLY A 222 12.22 22.55 -9.92
C GLY A 222 12.60 22.04 -8.52
N GLU A 223 12.32 20.79 -8.24
CA GLU A 223 12.61 20.13 -6.96
C GLU A 223 13.98 19.43 -6.94
N ALA A 224 14.70 19.36 -8.08
CA ALA A 224 15.94 18.60 -8.17
C ALA A 224 17.05 19.22 -7.31
N GLN A 225 17.50 18.49 -6.31
CA GLN A 225 18.62 18.82 -5.45
C GLN A 225 19.74 17.80 -5.63
N GLY A 226 20.94 18.30 -5.89
CA GLY A 226 22.13 17.50 -6.13
C GLY A 226 22.31 17.08 -7.59
N ILE A 227 23.59 16.92 -7.96
CA ILE A 227 24.02 16.60 -9.33
C ILE A 227 23.46 15.25 -9.81
N GLY A 228 23.24 14.30 -8.89
CA GLY A 228 22.64 13.00 -9.22
C GLY A 228 21.23 13.16 -9.78
N ALA A 229 20.37 13.88 -9.06
CA ALA A 229 19.00 14.14 -9.49
C ALA A 229 18.95 15.03 -10.73
N ALA A 230 19.83 16.01 -10.82
CA ALA A 230 19.91 16.91 -11.98
C ALA A 230 20.37 16.18 -13.26
N ALA A 231 21.41 15.35 -13.18
CA ALA A 231 21.92 14.60 -14.31
C ALA A 231 20.87 13.63 -14.86
N LEU A 232 20.20 12.89 -13.98
CA LEU A 232 19.16 11.94 -14.37
C LEU A 232 17.91 12.66 -14.90
N GLY A 233 17.40 13.65 -14.16
CA GLY A 233 16.15 14.33 -14.48
C GLY A 233 16.22 15.21 -15.74
N LEU A 234 17.35 15.88 -15.94
CA LEU A 234 17.52 16.81 -17.06
C LEU A 234 18.06 16.12 -18.32
N PHE A 235 18.98 15.16 -18.17
CA PHE A 235 19.66 14.55 -19.31
C PHE A 235 19.39 13.04 -19.48
N GLY A 236 18.83 12.36 -18.46
CA GLY A 236 18.70 10.91 -18.44
C GLY A 236 20.08 10.20 -18.33
N LYS A 237 21.06 10.87 -17.71
CA LYS A 237 22.45 10.40 -17.59
C LYS A 237 22.86 10.25 -16.14
N THR A 238 23.90 9.45 -15.90
CA THR A 238 24.59 9.46 -14.60
C THR A 238 25.55 10.66 -14.51
N PRO A 239 25.91 11.14 -13.30
CA PRO A 239 26.90 12.21 -13.15
C PRO A 239 28.26 11.91 -13.80
N ALA A 240 28.66 10.64 -13.86
CA ALA A 240 29.91 10.21 -14.50
C ALA A 240 29.91 10.35 -16.03
N THR A 241 28.73 10.28 -16.66
CA THR A 241 28.58 10.29 -18.12
C THR A 241 28.18 11.66 -18.68
N LEU A 242 28.17 12.71 -17.85
CA LEU A 242 27.90 14.07 -18.30
C LEU A 242 28.99 14.53 -19.28
N THR A 243 28.56 15.00 -20.45
CA THR A 243 29.43 15.56 -21.47
C THR A 243 29.80 17.01 -21.16
N ARG A 244 30.69 17.60 -21.96
CA ARG A 244 31.05 19.04 -21.83
C ARG A 244 29.83 19.92 -21.99
N ASP A 245 28.97 19.67 -22.95
CA ASP A 245 27.80 20.51 -23.22
C ASP A 245 26.74 20.35 -22.13
N ASP A 246 26.50 19.12 -21.62
CA ASP A 246 25.66 18.91 -20.44
C ASP A 246 26.15 19.71 -19.24
N ALA A 247 27.45 19.70 -18.98
CA ALA A 247 28.06 20.41 -17.86
C ALA A 247 27.97 21.97 -17.99
N LEU A 248 28.11 22.48 -19.22
CA LEU A 248 27.90 23.89 -19.50
C LEU A 248 26.46 24.33 -19.26
N LEU A 249 25.49 23.53 -19.67
CA LEU A 249 24.07 23.76 -19.42
C LEU A 249 23.74 23.71 -17.93
N LEU A 250 24.28 22.71 -17.19
CA LEU A 250 24.13 22.61 -15.73
C LEU A 250 24.70 23.81 -15.02
N ALA A 251 25.92 24.21 -15.37
CA ALA A 251 26.58 25.38 -14.78
C ALA A 251 25.82 26.70 -15.10
N ALA A 252 25.27 26.81 -16.31
CA ALA A 252 24.43 27.94 -16.71
C ALA A 252 23.12 28.04 -15.92
N LEU A 253 22.64 26.94 -15.36
CA LEU A 253 21.39 26.84 -14.60
C LEU A 253 21.59 27.25 -13.12
N LEU A 254 22.78 26.97 -12.53
CA LEU A 254 23.06 27.17 -11.10
C LEU A 254 22.71 28.57 -10.58
N PRO A 255 23.05 29.70 -11.28
CA PRO A 255 22.75 31.04 -10.78
C PRO A 255 21.25 31.36 -10.70
N ASN A 256 20.44 30.72 -11.52
CA ASN A 256 18.97 30.82 -11.51
C ASN A 256 18.34 29.52 -12.01
N PRO A 257 17.97 28.63 -11.11
CA PRO A 257 17.35 27.35 -11.43
C PRO A 257 16.03 27.45 -12.23
N GLN A 258 15.35 28.60 -12.18
CA GLN A 258 14.08 28.84 -12.88
C GLN A 258 14.27 29.59 -14.22
N ALA A 259 15.51 29.77 -14.68
CA ALA A 259 15.80 30.49 -15.92
C ALA A 259 15.09 29.81 -17.13
N ALA A 260 14.65 30.69 -18.06
CA ALA A 260 14.06 30.22 -19.33
C ALA A 260 15.11 29.55 -20.22
N PRO A 261 14.73 28.64 -21.12
CA PRO A 261 15.68 27.92 -21.98
C PRO A 261 16.64 28.84 -22.74
N GLY A 262 16.14 29.92 -23.31
CA GLY A 262 16.97 30.90 -24.03
C GLY A 262 17.99 31.63 -23.15
N GLU A 263 17.71 31.83 -21.86
CA GLU A 263 18.67 32.41 -20.92
C GLU A 263 19.77 31.42 -20.56
N VAL A 264 19.39 30.15 -20.32
CA VAL A 264 20.35 29.07 -20.05
C VAL A 264 21.26 28.86 -21.25
N ALA A 265 20.72 28.85 -22.46
CA ALA A 265 21.51 28.73 -23.69
C ALA A 265 22.53 29.87 -23.85
N ARG A 266 22.12 31.14 -23.63
CA ARG A 266 23.04 32.28 -23.67
C ARG A 266 24.16 32.19 -22.63
N ARG A 267 23.84 31.77 -21.41
CA ARG A 267 24.84 31.58 -20.35
C ARG A 267 25.80 30.43 -20.66
N ALA A 268 25.29 29.31 -21.15
CA ALA A 268 26.12 28.16 -21.57
C ALA A 268 27.07 28.57 -22.68
N CYS A 269 26.60 29.33 -23.69
CA CYS A 269 27.41 29.90 -24.73
C CYS A 269 28.53 30.78 -24.19
N ALA A 270 28.22 31.69 -23.27
CA ALA A 270 29.21 32.58 -22.65
C ALA A 270 30.27 31.80 -21.85
N LEU A 271 29.91 30.70 -21.23
CA LEU A 271 30.81 29.82 -20.50
C LEU A 271 31.69 28.98 -21.44
N SER A 272 31.15 28.52 -22.56
CA SER A 272 31.84 27.68 -23.53
C SER A 272 32.95 28.39 -24.25
N ARG A 273 32.79 29.72 -24.44
CA ARG A 273 33.65 30.61 -25.27
C ARG A 273 33.71 30.16 -26.75
N ASP A 274 32.76 29.35 -27.17
CA ASP A 274 32.64 28.88 -28.55
C ASP A 274 32.09 30.01 -29.43
N LYS A 275 32.51 30.06 -30.71
CA LYS A 275 32.01 31.03 -31.68
C LYS A 275 30.60 30.69 -32.18
N ASP A 276 30.31 29.40 -32.30
CA ASP A 276 29.00 28.88 -32.66
C ASP A 276 28.29 28.28 -31.44
N CYS A 277 27.17 28.88 -31.09
CA CYS A 277 26.36 28.51 -29.94
C CYS A 277 24.96 28.03 -30.34
N SER A 278 24.72 27.81 -31.60
CA SER A 278 23.39 27.40 -32.13
C SER A 278 22.83 26.17 -31.47
N ARG A 279 23.72 25.19 -31.15
CA ARG A 279 23.33 23.92 -30.50
C ARG A 279 22.72 24.12 -29.10
N PHE A 280 23.19 25.06 -28.30
CA PHE A 280 22.69 25.26 -26.93
C PHE A 280 21.24 25.70 -26.89
N ALA A 281 20.67 26.29 -27.93
CA ALA A 281 19.27 26.65 -27.96
C ALA A 281 18.36 25.42 -27.98
N GLY A 282 18.67 24.45 -28.83
CA GLY A 282 17.96 23.17 -28.92
C GLY A 282 18.16 22.30 -27.68
N ASP A 283 19.42 22.21 -27.22
CA ASP A 283 19.77 21.40 -26.04
C ASP A 283 19.12 21.92 -24.76
N ALA A 284 19.12 23.25 -24.53
CA ALA A 284 18.43 23.86 -23.40
C ALA A 284 16.91 23.67 -23.46
N ALA A 285 16.31 23.78 -24.63
CA ALA A 285 14.88 23.54 -24.81
C ALA A 285 14.52 22.07 -24.52
N SER A 286 15.33 21.12 -25.00
CA SER A 286 15.17 19.68 -24.73
C SER A 286 15.39 19.33 -23.26
N MET A 287 16.41 19.88 -22.62
CA MET A 287 16.75 19.68 -21.21
C MET A 287 15.63 20.20 -20.29
N LEU A 288 15.07 21.37 -20.59
CA LEU A 288 14.05 22.04 -19.77
C LEU A 288 12.62 21.77 -20.24
N GLY A 289 12.43 20.83 -21.15
CA GLY A 289 11.12 20.31 -21.58
C GLY A 289 10.36 19.60 -20.44
N PRO A 290 9.30 18.85 -20.76
CA PRO A 290 8.53 18.12 -19.74
C PRO A 290 9.45 17.27 -18.88
N ALA A 291 9.21 17.31 -17.55
CA ALA A 291 10.04 16.58 -16.59
C ALA A 291 10.08 15.08 -16.93
N ARG A 292 11.28 14.53 -17.07
CA ARG A 292 11.47 13.09 -17.21
C ARG A 292 11.13 12.42 -15.91
N SER A 293 10.48 11.27 -15.98
CA SER A 293 10.26 10.43 -14.81
C SER A 293 11.61 10.04 -14.20
N LEU A 294 11.75 10.26 -12.90
CA LEU A 294 12.87 9.71 -12.14
C LEU A 294 12.56 8.32 -11.57
N ALA A 295 11.42 7.74 -11.93
CA ALA A 295 11.09 6.36 -11.58
C ALA A 295 12.06 5.42 -12.31
N LEU A 296 12.91 4.77 -11.54
CA LEU A 296 13.94 3.83 -12.03
C LEU A 296 13.48 2.38 -11.93
N ASP A 297 12.25 2.16 -11.51
CA ASP A 297 11.69 0.86 -11.17
C ASP A 297 10.57 0.46 -12.13
N PRO A 298 10.27 -0.85 -12.22
CA PRO A 298 9.21 -1.37 -13.07
C PRO A 298 7.79 -1.18 -12.50
N GLY A 299 7.62 -0.61 -11.29
CA GLY A 299 6.33 -0.39 -10.63
C GLY A 299 5.53 -1.68 -10.40
N LEU A 300 6.20 -2.76 -9.98
CA LEU A 300 5.57 -4.08 -9.89
C LEU A 300 4.72 -4.26 -8.63
N ALA A 301 4.96 -3.49 -7.56
CA ALA A 301 4.30 -3.68 -6.28
C ALA A 301 3.93 -2.35 -5.58
N PRO A 302 3.19 -1.44 -6.24
CA PRO A 302 2.95 -0.09 -5.73
C PRO A 302 2.20 -0.06 -4.39
N HIS A 303 1.22 -0.94 -4.18
CA HIS A 303 0.48 -1.01 -2.92
C HIS A 303 1.37 -1.49 -1.76
N LEU A 304 2.18 -2.52 -1.98
CA LEU A 304 3.12 -3.00 -0.98
C LEU A 304 4.23 -1.97 -0.71
N SER A 305 4.68 -1.28 -1.75
CA SER A 305 5.63 -0.18 -1.66
C SER A 305 5.10 0.94 -0.78
N ALA A 306 3.85 1.36 -0.99
CA ALA A 306 3.18 2.36 -0.17
C ALA A 306 3.05 1.94 1.30
N ALA A 307 2.84 0.65 1.57
CA ALA A 307 2.72 0.11 2.93
C ALA A 307 4.07 0.00 3.66
N LEU A 308 5.14 -0.41 2.97
CA LEU A 308 6.41 -0.73 3.59
C LEU A 308 7.41 0.43 3.56
N LEU A 309 7.42 1.25 2.51
CA LEU A 309 8.37 2.33 2.33
C LEU A 309 7.90 3.61 3.03
N THR A 310 8.20 3.74 4.32
CA THR A 310 7.75 4.86 5.16
C THR A 310 8.84 5.86 5.51
N ARG A 311 10.11 5.56 5.20
CA ARG A 311 11.27 6.40 5.53
C ARG A 311 12.10 6.69 4.29
N PRO A 312 12.52 7.96 4.08
CA PRO A 312 13.41 8.34 2.99
C PRO A 312 14.71 7.53 3.04
N GLY A 313 15.16 7.07 1.89
CA GLY A 313 16.39 6.28 1.78
C GLY A 313 16.27 4.82 2.21
N ALA A 314 15.11 4.36 2.67
CA ALA A 314 14.92 2.97 3.07
C ALA A 314 15.12 2.01 1.88
N ARG A 315 15.74 0.86 2.17
CA ARG A 315 15.90 -0.25 1.23
C ARG A 315 15.37 -1.50 1.89
N ILE A 316 14.27 -2.03 1.37
CA ILE A 316 13.62 -3.20 1.94
C ILE A 316 13.72 -4.34 0.94
N THR A 317 14.24 -5.48 1.39
CA THR A 317 14.22 -6.73 0.62
C THR A 317 13.00 -7.54 1.04
N THR A 318 12.09 -7.75 0.11
CA THR A 318 10.87 -8.54 0.31
C THR A 318 11.12 -10.01 0.05
N THR A 319 10.13 -10.83 0.40
CA THR A 319 10.08 -12.25 0.04
C THR A 319 9.55 -12.48 -1.38
N LEU A 320 9.10 -11.41 -2.08
CA LEU A 320 8.58 -11.50 -3.44
C LEU A 320 9.62 -12.05 -4.42
N ASP A 321 9.14 -12.71 -5.46
CA ASP A 321 9.90 -13.08 -6.66
C ASP A 321 9.39 -12.25 -7.83
N ALA A 322 10.26 -11.47 -8.46
CA ALA A 322 9.88 -10.56 -9.54
C ALA A 322 9.29 -11.28 -10.77
N SER A 323 9.64 -12.54 -10.99
CA SER A 323 9.11 -13.34 -12.10
C SER A 323 7.67 -13.79 -11.81
N ILE A 324 7.42 -14.28 -10.61
CA ILE A 324 6.10 -14.71 -10.14
C ILE A 324 5.16 -13.49 -10.04
N GLN A 325 5.68 -12.36 -9.54
CA GLN A 325 4.95 -11.09 -9.48
C GLN A 325 4.46 -10.64 -10.86
N ARG A 326 5.34 -10.66 -11.87
CA ARG A 326 4.97 -10.31 -13.27
C ARG A 326 3.96 -11.28 -13.86
N ALA A 327 4.09 -12.58 -13.60
CA ALA A 327 3.14 -13.58 -14.04
C ALA A 327 1.75 -13.34 -13.45
N ALA A 328 1.66 -13.05 -12.15
CA ALA A 328 0.42 -12.75 -11.46
C ALA A 328 -0.26 -11.46 -12.02
N ILE A 329 0.51 -10.39 -12.21
CA ILE A 329 0.01 -9.14 -12.82
C ILE A 329 -0.52 -9.41 -14.23
N THR A 330 0.23 -10.17 -15.03
CA THR A 330 -0.14 -10.47 -16.42
C THR A 330 -1.42 -11.28 -16.52
N ALA A 331 -1.56 -12.31 -15.65
CA ALA A 331 -2.77 -13.14 -15.59
C ALA A 331 -3.99 -12.31 -15.17
N LEU A 332 -3.85 -11.47 -14.13
CA LEU A 332 -4.92 -10.60 -13.67
C LEU A 332 -5.33 -9.58 -14.73
N LYS A 333 -4.37 -8.92 -15.33
CA LYS A 333 -4.60 -7.90 -16.39
C LYS A 333 -5.34 -8.49 -17.59
N ARG A 334 -4.91 -9.67 -18.05
CA ARG A 334 -5.57 -10.38 -19.17
C ARG A 334 -7.02 -10.71 -18.85
N GLN A 335 -7.29 -11.20 -17.64
CA GLN A 335 -8.63 -11.56 -17.22
C GLN A 335 -9.55 -10.34 -17.12
N LEU A 336 -9.10 -9.26 -16.48
CA LEU A 336 -9.91 -8.04 -16.35
C LEU A 336 -10.22 -7.42 -17.73
N GLN A 337 -9.27 -7.42 -18.66
CA GLN A 337 -9.50 -7.00 -20.04
C GLN A 337 -10.57 -7.88 -20.72
N GLY A 338 -10.55 -9.19 -20.49
CA GLY A 338 -11.57 -10.13 -21.00
C GLY A 338 -12.97 -9.92 -20.40
N LEU A 339 -13.05 -9.31 -19.22
CA LEU A 339 -14.30 -9.03 -18.52
C LEU A 339 -14.89 -7.63 -18.82
N GLY A 340 -14.35 -6.89 -19.78
CA GLY A 340 -14.67 -5.45 -20.03
C GLY A 340 -16.15 -5.08 -20.11
N GLY A 341 -17.06 -5.99 -20.52
CA GLY A 341 -18.51 -5.77 -20.51
C GLY A 341 -19.20 -6.03 -19.17
N SER A 342 -18.51 -6.60 -18.20
CA SER A 342 -19.08 -7.12 -16.96
C SER A 342 -18.99 -6.16 -15.77
N ARG A 343 -18.51 -4.95 -15.96
CA ARG A 343 -18.20 -3.96 -14.90
C ARG A 343 -17.23 -4.49 -13.82
N ALA A 344 -16.36 -5.43 -14.14
CA ALA A 344 -15.28 -5.88 -13.28
C ALA A 344 -14.02 -5.06 -13.63
N ARG A 345 -13.56 -4.21 -12.70
CA ARG A 345 -12.46 -3.26 -12.94
C ARG A 345 -11.21 -3.60 -12.15
N ASP A 346 -11.38 -4.28 -11.03
CA ASP A 346 -10.34 -4.47 -10.04
C ASP A 346 -10.11 -5.94 -9.72
N GLY A 347 -8.93 -6.23 -9.19
CA GLY A 347 -8.59 -7.55 -8.70
C GLY A 347 -7.28 -7.53 -7.92
N ALA A 348 -7.07 -8.59 -7.15
CA ALA A 348 -5.88 -8.80 -6.36
C ALA A 348 -5.42 -10.25 -6.45
N VAL A 349 -4.12 -10.48 -6.32
CA VAL A 349 -3.51 -11.81 -6.34
C VAL A 349 -2.44 -11.91 -5.26
N ILE A 350 -2.48 -12.98 -4.49
CA ILE A 350 -1.44 -13.36 -3.52
C ILE A 350 -0.96 -14.76 -3.84
N VAL A 351 0.36 -14.94 -3.87
CA VAL A 351 1.04 -16.24 -4.03
C VAL A 351 1.93 -16.47 -2.82
N VAL A 352 1.84 -17.64 -2.21
CA VAL A 352 2.62 -17.99 -1.02
C VAL A 352 3.29 -19.36 -1.20
N ASP A 353 4.55 -19.45 -0.79
CA ASP A 353 5.23 -20.73 -0.57
C ASP A 353 4.72 -21.34 0.74
N ASN A 354 4.17 -22.55 0.66
CA ASN A 354 3.54 -23.19 1.81
C ASN A 354 4.53 -23.44 2.94
N GLN A 355 5.75 -23.88 2.62
CA GLN A 355 6.71 -24.31 3.61
C GLN A 355 7.28 -23.15 4.41
N SER A 356 7.72 -22.11 3.72
CA SER A 356 8.35 -20.93 4.35
C SER A 356 7.36 -19.89 4.87
N GLY A 357 6.16 -19.81 4.28
CA GLY A 357 5.19 -18.75 4.51
C GLY A 357 5.57 -17.44 3.80
N ASP A 358 6.54 -17.49 2.90
CA ASP A 358 6.95 -16.33 2.12
C ASP A 358 5.90 -15.96 1.10
N VAL A 359 5.51 -14.70 1.07
CA VAL A 359 4.70 -14.15 0.00
C VAL A 359 5.59 -13.97 -1.23
N LEU A 360 5.34 -14.72 -2.29
CA LEU A 360 6.11 -14.70 -3.53
C LEU A 360 5.56 -13.70 -4.55
N ALA A 361 4.26 -13.41 -4.49
CA ALA A 361 3.64 -12.32 -5.24
C ALA A 361 2.56 -11.62 -4.42
N TYR A 362 2.51 -10.29 -4.54
CA TYR A 362 1.55 -9.40 -3.91
C TYR A 362 1.04 -8.39 -4.94
N VAL A 363 -0.13 -8.62 -5.48
CA VAL A 363 -0.79 -7.73 -6.43
C VAL A 363 -2.03 -7.17 -5.74
N GLY A 364 -1.95 -5.95 -5.24
CA GLY A 364 -3.09 -5.27 -4.60
C GLY A 364 -4.05 -4.61 -5.60
N GLY A 365 -3.63 -4.49 -6.86
CA GLY A 365 -4.39 -3.93 -7.98
C GLY A 365 -3.48 -3.77 -9.19
N ILE A 366 -4.05 -3.50 -10.35
CA ILE A 366 -3.29 -3.29 -11.60
C ILE A 366 -3.34 -1.85 -12.12
N GLY A 367 -4.01 -0.95 -11.40
CA GLY A 367 -4.29 0.40 -11.91
C GLY A 367 -5.18 0.37 -13.17
N GLY A 368 -4.88 1.21 -14.15
CA GLY A 368 -5.58 1.19 -15.42
C GLY A 368 -7.00 1.76 -15.36
N GLU A 369 -8.02 0.92 -15.55
CA GLU A 369 -9.43 1.33 -15.53
C GLU A 369 -10.05 1.41 -14.13
N SER A 370 -9.29 1.13 -13.09
CA SER A 370 -9.74 1.30 -11.70
C SER A 370 -10.07 2.75 -11.41
N THR A 371 -11.19 2.99 -10.76
CA THR A 371 -11.57 4.32 -10.24
C THR A 371 -10.98 4.58 -8.86
N ALA A 372 -10.40 3.55 -8.22
CA ALA A 372 -9.73 3.62 -6.93
C ALA A 372 -8.31 2.97 -6.95
N PRO A 373 -7.40 3.36 -7.85
CA PRO A 373 -6.14 2.65 -8.09
C PRO A 373 -5.16 2.66 -6.90
N ALA A 374 -5.38 3.53 -5.92
CA ALA A 374 -4.56 3.58 -4.70
C ALA A 374 -5.04 2.63 -3.59
N VAL A 375 -6.23 2.03 -3.74
CA VAL A 375 -6.77 1.10 -2.75
C VAL A 375 -6.13 -0.28 -2.93
N ASP A 376 -5.62 -0.83 -1.86
CA ASP A 376 -5.03 -2.17 -1.84
C ASP A 376 -6.10 -3.25 -1.72
N GLY A 377 -6.42 -3.91 -2.83
CA GLY A 377 -7.40 -4.99 -2.89
C GLY A 377 -6.98 -6.25 -2.13
N ALA A 378 -5.68 -6.46 -1.89
CA ALA A 378 -5.18 -7.60 -1.14
C ALA A 378 -5.36 -7.44 0.38
N ALA A 379 -5.36 -6.20 0.87
CA ALA A 379 -5.55 -5.82 2.27
C ALA A 379 -6.97 -5.33 2.59
N SER A 380 -7.81 -5.10 1.59
CA SER A 380 -9.18 -4.62 1.78
C SER A 380 -10.09 -5.71 2.31
N TYR A 381 -10.92 -5.38 3.31
CA TYR A 381 -11.96 -6.26 3.83
C TYR A 381 -13.13 -6.39 2.86
N ARG A 382 -13.47 -7.62 2.48
CA ARG A 382 -14.53 -7.97 1.53
C ARG A 382 -15.28 -9.21 2.00
N GLN A 383 -16.57 -9.32 1.66
CA GLN A 383 -17.36 -10.49 2.05
C GLN A 383 -16.75 -11.78 1.50
N ALA A 384 -16.46 -12.72 2.38
CA ALA A 384 -15.76 -13.96 2.07
C ALA A 384 -16.56 -14.86 1.11
N GLY A 385 -17.88 -14.83 1.18
CA GLY A 385 -18.73 -15.78 0.47
C GLY A 385 -18.38 -17.22 0.85
N SER A 386 -18.52 -18.13 -0.07
CA SER A 386 -18.34 -19.57 0.18
C SER A 386 -16.91 -20.01 0.51
N THR A 387 -15.93 -19.10 0.60
CA THR A 387 -14.53 -19.47 0.91
C THR A 387 -14.33 -19.92 2.35
N LEU A 388 -15.23 -19.62 3.27
CA LEU A 388 -15.15 -20.07 4.66
C LEU A 388 -15.63 -21.53 4.87
N LYS A 389 -16.37 -22.10 3.93
CA LYS A 389 -16.95 -23.45 4.05
C LYS A 389 -15.92 -24.55 4.34
N PRO A 390 -14.71 -24.59 3.77
CA PRO A 390 -13.73 -25.64 4.08
C PRO A 390 -13.42 -25.75 5.57
N PHE A 391 -13.30 -24.63 6.27
CA PHE A 391 -13.02 -24.61 7.71
C PHE A 391 -14.21 -25.12 8.54
N LEU A 392 -15.43 -24.85 8.08
CA LEU A 392 -16.65 -25.36 8.68
C LEU A 392 -16.75 -26.91 8.58
N TYR A 393 -16.51 -27.43 7.37
CA TYR A 393 -16.52 -28.85 7.15
C TYR A 393 -15.38 -29.59 7.88
N ALA A 394 -14.17 -28.95 7.91
CA ALA A 394 -13.06 -29.48 8.68
C ALA A 394 -13.40 -29.61 10.17
N MET A 395 -14.04 -28.58 10.73
CA MET A 395 -14.52 -28.61 12.12
C MET A 395 -15.59 -29.68 12.36
N GLY A 396 -16.54 -29.87 11.43
CA GLY A 396 -17.54 -30.91 11.53
C GLY A 396 -16.96 -32.32 11.48
N ILE A 397 -15.96 -32.54 10.62
CA ILE A 397 -15.23 -33.82 10.53
C ILE A 397 -14.39 -34.06 11.79
N GLU A 398 -13.65 -33.07 12.24
CA GLU A 398 -12.79 -33.11 13.43
C GLU A 398 -13.59 -33.49 14.69
N LYS A 399 -14.81 -32.91 14.85
CA LYS A 399 -15.70 -33.20 15.97
C LYS A 399 -16.46 -34.51 15.82
N GLY A 400 -16.31 -35.26 14.71
CA GLY A 400 -17.01 -36.48 14.43
C GLY A 400 -18.50 -36.31 14.14
N TYR A 401 -18.96 -35.08 13.86
CA TYR A 401 -20.37 -34.80 13.54
C TYR A 401 -20.75 -35.25 12.13
N LEU A 402 -19.77 -35.32 11.24
CA LEU A 402 -19.93 -35.76 9.86
C LEU A 402 -18.65 -36.42 9.33
N THR A 403 -18.79 -37.17 8.27
CA THR A 403 -17.72 -37.70 7.42
C THR A 403 -17.86 -37.12 6.02
N ALA A 404 -16.88 -37.31 5.15
CA ALA A 404 -16.98 -36.91 3.75
C ALA A 404 -18.18 -37.62 3.01
N ALA A 405 -18.59 -38.79 3.48
CA ALA A 405 -19.72 -39.56 2.94
C ALA A 405 -21.06 -39.24 3.60
N SER A 406 -21.11 -38.53 4.70
CA SER A 406 -22.36 -38.17 5.40
C SER A 406 -23.37 -37.52 4.47
N ILE A 407 -24.61 -38.02 4.44
CA ILE A 407 -25.66 -37.41 3.63
C ILE A 407 -26.21 -36.18 4.32
N LEU A 408 -26.11 -35.06 3.67
CA LEU A 408 -26.70 -33.77 4.04
C LEU A 408 -27.93 -33.53 3.17
N ASP A 409 -28.98 -32.99 3.77
CA ASP A 409 -30.22 -32.67 3.06
C ASP A 409 -30.12 -31.25 2.46
N ASP A 410 -30.02 -31.16 1.14
CA ASP A 410 -30.11 -29.91 0.40
C ASP A 410 -31.56 -29.63 -0.03
N SER A 411 -32.43 -29.45 0.96
CA SER A 411 -33.82 -29.05 0.80
C SER A 411 -34.07 -27.71 1.53
N PRO A 412 -35.13 -26.98 1.19
CA PRO A 412 -35.47 -25.74 1.86
C PRO A 412 -35.50 -25.86 3.38
N VAL A 413 -34.86 -24.93 4.06
CA VAL A 413 -34.85 -24.85 5.52
C VAL A 413 -35.19 -23.43 5.97
N GLN A 414 -35.90 -23.36 7.07
CA GLN A 414 -36.32 -22.11 7.70
C GLN A 414 -35.74 -22.09 9.10
N LEU A 415 -35.06 -21.03 9.44
CA LEU A 415 -34.40 -20.89 10.73
C LEU A 415 -34.86 -19.58 11.38
N ASP A 416 -35.39 -19.69 12.58
CA ASP A 416 -35.75 -18.54 13.39
C ASP A 416 -34.46 -17.85 13.90
N THR A 417 -34.36 -16.55 13.73
CA THR A 417 -33.25 -15.73 14.27
C THR A 417 -33.83 -14.56 15.02
N ALA A 418 -32.99 -13.88 15.83
CA ALA A 418 -33.40 -12.70 16.56
C ALA A 418 -33.86 -11.57 15.63
N SER A 419 -33.34 -11.53 14.40
CA SER A 419 -33.69 -10.54 13.37
C SER A 419 -34.84 -10.98 12.45
N GLY A 420 -35.42 -12.16 12.67
CA GLY A 420 -36.51 -12.73 11.86
C GLY A 420 -36.15 -14.06 11.23
N LEU A 421 -36.93 -14.46 10.26
CA LEU A 421 -36.81 -15.76 9.60
C LEU A 421 -35.66 -15.74 8.58
N TYR A 422 -34.68 -16.63 8.73
CA TYR A 422 -33.58 -16.83 7.79
C TYR A 422 -33.86 -18.06 6.90
N VAL A 423 -33.88 -17.83 5.57
CA VAL A 423 -34.17 -18.89 4.57
C VAL A 423 -33.01 -18.95 3.56
N PRO A 424 -32.00 -19.81 3.80
CA PRO A 424 -30.86 -19.92 2.88
C PRO A 424 -31.31 -20.55 1.54
N GLN A 425 -30.72 -20.04 0.43
CA GLN A 425 -30.94 -20.56 -0.92
C GLN A 425 -29.60 -20.91 -1.56
N ASN A 426 -29.58 -21.89 -2.46
CA ASN A 426 -28.44 -22.17 -3.30
C ASN A 426 -28.29 -21.08 -4.37
N TYR A 427 -27.08 -20.93 -4.95
CA TYR A 427 -26.79 -19.92 -5.94
C TYR A 427 -27.68 -20.01 -7.19
N ASP A 428 -27.96 -21.27 -7.66
CA ASP A 428 -28.83 -21.54 -8.80
C ASP A 428 -30.32 -21.60 -8.42
N LYS A 429 -30.64 -21.31 -7.14
CA LYS A 429 -31.99 -21.41 -6.57
C LYS A 429 -32.62 -22.82 -6.65
N ALA A 430 -31.84 -23.81 -7.03
CA ALA A 430 -32.25 -25.21 -7.11
C ALA A 430 -31.74 -25.98 -5.88
N PHE A 431 -32.50 -27.00 -5.47
CA PHE A 431 -32.13 -27.87 -4.40
C PHE A 431 -31.82 -29.30 -4.96
N LYS A 432 -30.75 -29.89 -4.45
CA LYS A 432 -30.25 -31.19 -4.95
C LYS A 432 -30.81 -32.39 -4.18
N GLY A 433 -31.55 -32.15 -3.06
CA GLY A 433 -31.99 -33.17 -2.14
C GLY A 433 -30.83 -33.78 -1.33
N PRO A 434 -30.85 -35.11 -1.09
CA PRO A 434 -29.79 -35.76 -0.34
C PRO A 434 -28.49 -35.82 -1.13
N VAL A 435 -27.42 -35.22 -0.57
CA VAL A 435 -26.06 -35.17 -1.17
C VAL A 435 -25.01 -35.50 -0.12
N SER A 436 -23.90 -36.10 -0.51
CA SER A 436 -22.79 -36.29 0.42
C SER A 436 -22.14 -34.98 0.82
N ALA A 437 -21.49 -34.93 1.98
CA ALA A 437 -20.71 -33.79 2.43
C ALA A 437 -19.61 -33.42 1.41
N ARG A 438 -19.01 -34.42 0.72
CA ARG A 438 -18.06 -34.22 -0.37
C ARG A 438 -18.66 -33.38 -1.51
N ILE A 439 -19.80 -33.78 -2.05
CA ILE A 439 -20.49 -33.08 -3.13
C ILE A 439 -20.96 -31.70 -2.64
N ALA A 440 -21.49 -31.62 -1.41
CA ALA A 440 -21.96 -30.37 -0.83
C ALA A 440 -20.85 -29.33 -0.71
N LEU A 441 -19.65 -29.70 -0.24
CA LEU A 441 -18.51 -28.80 -0.13
C LEU A 441 -17.92 -28.50 -1.48
N ALA A 442 -17.61 -29.49 -2.30
CA ALA A 442 -17.00 -29.30 -3.63
C ALA A 442 -17.92 -28.53 -4.56
N GLY A 443 -19.22 -28.79 -4.55
CA GLY A 443 -20.26 -28.06 -5.29
C GLY A 443 -20.68 -26.74 -4.64
N SER A 444 -20.13 -26.42 -3.47
CA SER A 444 -20.40 -25.14 -2.77
C SER A 444 -21.86 -24.92 -2.38
N LEU A 445 -22.62 -25.96 -2.11
CA LEU A 445 -24.04 -25.85 -1.75
C LEU A 445 -24.22 -25.05 -0.45
N ASN A 446 -25.27 -24.24 -0.39
CA ASN A 446 -25.46 -23.29 0.71
C ASN A 446 -26.25 -23.97 1.87
N VAL A 447 -27.35 -24.63 1.57
CA VAL A 447 -28.18 -25.23 2.61
C VAL A 447 -27.44 -26.30 3.42
N PRO A 448 -26.68 -27.22 2.80
CA PRO A 448 -25.86 -28.18 3.55
C PRO A 448 -24.81 -27.50 4.45
N ALA A 449 -24.23 -26.38 4.01
CA ALA A 449 -23.28 -25.63 4.84
C ALA A 449 -23.97 -25.02 6.07
N VAL A 450 -25.15 -24.41 5.92
CA VAL A 450 -25.93 -23.88 7.05
C VAL A 450 -26.31 -25.01 8.01
N ARG A 451 -26.74 -26.18 7.51
CA ARG A 451 -27.02 -27.35 8.35
C ARG A 451 -25.76 -27.85 9.09
N THR A 452 -24.60 -27.80 8.46
CA THR A 452 -23.32 -28.11 9.12
C THR A 452 -23.02 -27.11 10.24
N LEU A 453 -23.28 -25.80 10.01
CA LEU A 453 -23.11 -24.78 11.05
C LEU A 453 -24.04 -24.99 12.26
N LEU A 454 -25.27 -25.47 12.03
CA LEU A 454 -26.18 -25.83 13.12
C LEU A 454 -25.61 -26.96 14.00
N LEU A 455 -24.87 -27.90 13.41
CA LEU A 455 -24.23 -29.01 14.15
C LEU A 455 -23.00 -28.53 14.93
N THR A 456 -22.21 -27.60 14.35
CA THR A 456 -20.93 -27.16 14.92
C THR A 456 -21.08 -26.00 15.89
N GLY A 457 -22.11 -25.18 15.74
CA GLY A 457 -22.35 -23.95 16.49
C GLY A 457 -21.68 -22.71 15.84
N VAL A 458 -22.37 -21.58 15.89
CA VAL A 458 -21.92 -20.35 15.26
C VAL A 458 -20.69 -19.77 15.96
N ASP A 459 -20.74 -19.63 17.30
CA ASP A 459 -19.63 -19.08 18.10
C ASP A 459 -18.36 -19.93 17.95
N ALA A 460 -18.50 -21.27 18.08
CA ALA A 460 -17.37 -22.17 17.92
C ALA A 460 -16.74 -22.10 16.49
N PHE A 461 -17.55 -21.86 15.47
CA PHE A 461 -17.04 -21.67 14.11
C PHE A 461 -16.36 -20.31 13.94
N ARG A 462 -16.94 -19.24 14.50
CA ARG A 462 -16.31 -17.89 14.53
C ARG A 462 -14.93 -17.96 15.21
N ASP A 463 -14.85 -18.62 16.37
CA ASP A 463 -13.59 -18.76 17.11
C ASP A 463 -12.56 -19.58 16.32
N ARG A 464 -12.98 -20.65 15.63
CA ARG A 464 -12.11 -21.40 14.72
C ARG A 464 -11.56 -20.53 13.60
N LEU A 465 -12.37 -19.70 12.98
CA LEU A 465 -11.93 -18.77 11.94
C LEU A 465 -10.92 -17.75 12.49
N TRP A 466 -11.20 -17.18 13.67
CA TRP A 466 -10.28 -16.31 14.36
C TRP A 466 -8.92 -16.97 14.61
N ASP A 467 -8.93 -18.19 15.12
CA ASP A 467 -7.72 -18.97 15.35
C ASP A 467 -6.97 -19.28 14.06
N THR A 468 -7.65 -19.36 12.94
CA THR A 468 -7.05 -19.61 11.63
C THR A 468 -6.55 -18.34 10.93
N GLY A 469 -6.61 -17.17 11.59
CA GLY A 469 -6.02 -15.92 11.10
C GLY A 469 -6.98 -14.87 10.58
N TYR A 470 -8.29 -15.13 10.57
CA TYR A 470 -9.31 -14.16 10.14
C TYR A 470 -9.55 -13.10 11.20
N ARG A 471 -8.75 -12.03 11.20
CA ARG A 471 -8.76 -10.97 12.23
C ARG A 471 -9.86 -9.93 12.03
N GLY A 472 -10.52 -9.93 10.88
CA GLY A 472 -11.71 -9.10 10.63
C GLY A 472 -12.96 -9.55 11.36
N LEU A 473 -13.00 -10.79 11.91
CA LEU A 473 -14.15 -11.32 12.65
C LEU A 473 -14.15 -10.85 14.12
N VAL A 474 -14.25 -9.55 14.34
CA VAL A 474 -14.15 -8.93 15.66
C VAL A 474 -15.43 -9.09 16.52
N GLU A 475 -16.57 -9.31 15.89
CA GLU A 475 -17.86 -9.45 16.56
C GLU A 475 -18.08 -10.91 17.04
N ASP A 476 -19.07 -11.13 17.89
CA ASP A 476 -19.47 -12.45 18.36
C ASP A 476 -20.24 -13.24 17.30
N GLY A 477 -20.48 -14.51 17.55
CA GLY A 477 -21.20 -15.38 16.61
C GLY A 477 -22.65 -14.95 16.38
N GLN A 478 -23.31 -14.32 17.36
CA GLN A 478 -24.70 -13.88 17.22
C GLN A 478 -24.82 -12.74 16.20
N TYR A 479 -23.83 -11.86 16.13
CA TYR A 479 -23.76 -10.80 15.11
C TYR A 479 -23.76 -11.38 13.69
N TYR A 480 -22.95 -12.41 13.44
CA TYR A 480 -22.87 -13.03 12.10
C TYR A 480 -24.03 -13.97 11.82
N GLY A 481 -24.57 -14.63 12.86
CA GLY A 481 -25.65 -15.58 12.75
C GLY A 481 -25.35 -16.73 11.79
N TYR A 482 -26.40 -17.39 11.28
CA TYR A 482 -26.26 -18.51 10.36
C TYR A 482 -25.67 -18.14 8.99
N SER A 483 -25.69 -16.86 8.63
CA SER A 483 -25.09 -16.36 7.39
C SER A 483 -23.57 -16.51 7.37
N LEU A 484 -22.92 -16.71 8.53
CA LEU A 484 -21.49 -17.00 8.62
C LEU A 484 -21.08 -18.25 7.83
N ALA A 485 -21.95 -19.28 7.75
CA ALA A 485 -21.72 -20.46 6.91
C ALA A 485 -21.58 -20.10 5.42
N LEU A 486 -22.15 -18.98 5.00
CA LEU A 486 -22.16 -18.50 3.62
C LEU A 486 -21.15 -17.37 3.40
N GLY A 487 -20.37 -17.01 4.44
CA GLY A 487 -19.32 -16.00 4.39
C GLY A 487 -19.85 -14.57 4.36
N SER A 488 -20.81 -14.24 5.21
CA SER A 488 -21.24 -12.85 5.45
C SER A 488 -20.16 -12.00 6.12
N ALA A 489 -19.18 -12.65 6.75
CA ALA A 489 -18.03 -11.96 7.35
C ALA A 489 -17.12 -11.37 6.28
N GLU A 490 -16.53 -10.24 6.59
CA GLU A 490 -15.53 -9.56 5.75
C GLU A 490 -14.13 -10.02 6.12
N VAL A 491 -13.32 -10.30 5.11
CA VAL A 491 -11.97 -10.83 5.21
C VAL A 491 -11.08 -10.21 4.16
N THR A 492 -9.76 -10.22 4.37
CA THR A 492 -8.79 -9.79 3.36
C THR A 492 -8.33 -10.99 2.52
N LEU A 493 -7.78 -10.73 1.33
CA LEU A 493 -7.17 -11.77 0.51
C LEU A 493 -5.93 -12.37 1.21
N MET A 494 -5.18 -11.56 1.94
CA MET A 494 -4.06 -12.04 2.76
C MET A 494 -4.52 -13.06 3.79
N GLU A 495 -5.57 -12.77 4.55
CA GLU A 495 -6.14 -13.68 5.54
C GLU A 495 -6.67 -14.97 4.88
N GLN A 496 -7.30 -14.87 3.72
CA GLN A 496 -7.77 -16.02 2.95
C GLN A 496 -6.62 -16.96 2.59
N VAL A 497 -5.55 -16.43 2.03
CA VAL A 497 -4.40 -17.25 1.60
C VAL A 497 -3.69 -17.85 2.80
N ASP A 498 -3.52 -17.07 3.88
CA ASP A 498 -2.91 -17.54 5.12
C ASP A 498 -3.70 -18.72 5.74
N ALA A 499 -5.01 -18.57 5.82
CA ALA A 499 -5.90 -19.63 6.32
C ALA A 499 -5.86 -20.89 5.44
N TYR A 500 -5.93 -20.75 4.12
CA TYR A 500 -5.88 -21.89 3.20
C TYR A 500 -4.52 -22.60 3.21
N ARG A 501 -3.43 -21.84 3.40
CA ARG A 501 -2.11 -22.42 3.64
C ARG A 501 -2.13 -23.39 4.83
N SER A 502 -2.88 -23.08 5.88
CA SER A 502 -2.97 -24.00 7.03
C SER A 502 -3.58 -25.36 6.66
N LEU A 503 -4.52 -25.40 5.72
CA LEU A 503 -5.06 -26.68 5.20
C LEU A 503 -3.98 -27.46 4.41
N ALA A 504 -3.14 -26.77 3.62
CA ALA A 504 -2.02 -27.38 2.91
C ALA A 504 -0.95 -27.93 3.88
N LEU A 505 -0.85 -27.37 5.08
CA LEU A 505 0.11 -27.71 6.12
C LEU A 505 -0.54 -28.57 7.25
N GLU A 506 -1.49 -29.42 6.92
CA GLU A 506 -2.12 -30.33 7.87
C GLU A 506 -2.74 -29.63 9.10
N GLY A 507 -3.33 -28.47 8.90
CA GLY A 507 -3.96 -27.67 9.95
C GLY A 507 -2.99 -26.87 10.83
N ARG A 508 -1.76 -26.65 10.42
CA ARG A 508 -0.79 -25.78 11.09
C ARG A 508 -0.82 -24.39 10.49
N TRP A 509 -1.11 -23.41 11.29
CA TRP A 509 -1.14 -22.01 10.91
C TRP A 509 0.06 -21.25 11.49
N SER A 510 0.65 -20.37 10.71
CA SER A 510 1.62 -19.36 11.13
C SER A 510 1.53 -18.16 10.20
N PRO A 511 1.79 -16.92 10.66
CA PRO A 511 1.64 -15.73 9.84
C PRO A 511 2.54 -15.75 8.61
N LEU A 512 2.10 -15.08 7.55
CA LEU A 512 2.85 -14.91 6.31
C LEU A 512 3.99 -13.91 6.49
N ARG A 513 5.04 -14.04 5.68
CA ARG A 513 6.19 -13.15 5.66
C ARG A 513 6.20 -12.33 4.38
N LEU A 514 6.41 -11.01 4.51
CA LEU A 514 6.51 -10.06 3.40
C LEU A 514 7.94 -9.57 3.18
N THR A 515 8.79 -9.63 4.22
CA THR A 515 10.17 -9.15 4.16
C THR A 515 11.15 -10.23 4.62
N MET A 516 12.37 -10.20 4.11
CA MET A 516 13.38 -11.23 4.41
C MET A 516 13.87 -11.20 5.85
N ASP A 517 13.78 -10.05 6.52
CA ASP A 517 14.14 -9.85 7.92
C ASP A 517 13.01 -10.14 8.92
N ALA A 518 11.79 -10.45 8.41
CA ALA A 518 10.66 -10.81 9.26
C ALA A 518 10.95 -12.09 10.04
N LYS A 519 10.66 -12.08 11.35
CA LYS A 519 10.82 -13.25 12.20
C LYS A 519 9.79 -14.31 11.86
N THR A 520 10.22 -15.55 11.80
CA THR A 520 9.33 -16.70 11.66
C THR A 520 8.72 -17.03 13.02
N GLU A 521 7.40 -17.11 13.10
CA GLU A 521 6.69 -17.57 14.28
C GLU A 521 6.49 -19.08 14.25
N ALA A 522 6.50 -19.71 15.44
CA ALA A 522 6.21 -21.12 15.53
C ALA A 522 4.76 -21.41 15.10
N PRO A 523 4.54 -22.39 14.23
CA PRO A 523 3.19 -22.72 13.77
C PRO A 523 2.34 -23.30 14.89
N ARG A 524 1.08 -22.89 14.98
CA ARG A 524 0.07 -23.45 15.90
C ARG A 524 -0.93 -24.30 15.14
N ARG A 525 -1.48 -25.30 15.82
CA ARG A 525 -2.49 -26.16 15.24
C ARG A 525 -3.87 -25.53 15.38
N THR A 526 -4.58 -25.40 14.27
CA THR A 526 -5.95 -24.86 14.20
C THR A 526 -6.98 -25.91 13.84
N THR A 527 -6.56 -27.02 13.21
CA THR A 527 -7.40 -28.19 12.96
C THR A 527 -6.56 -29.47 12.96
N THR A 528 -7.16 -30.63 13.08
CA THR A 528 -6.42 -31.90 13.05
C THR A 528 -5.86 -32.17 11.65
N PRO A 529 -4.71 -32.86 11.53
CA PRO A 529 -4.13 -33.22 10.24
C PRO A 529 -5.11 -34.01 9.37
N GLN A 530 -5.86 -34.91 9.98
CA GLN A 530 -6.79 -35.76 9.30
C GLN A 530 -7.96 -34.98 8.70
N ALA A 531 -8.56 -34.06 9.47
CA ALA A 531 -9.66 -33.23 8.98
C ALA A 531 -9.20 -32.25 7.87
N ALA A 532 -8.03 -31.65 8.03
CA ALA A 532 -7.43 -30.77 7.00
C ALA A 532 -7.22 -31.55 5.69
N TRP A 533 -6.64 -32.75 5.79
CA TRP A 533 -6.34 -33.59 4.63
C TRP A 533 -7.62 -34.09 3.92
N ILE A 534 -8.64 -34.57 4.68
CA ILE A 534 -9.92 -35.00 4.09
C ILE A 534 -10.60 -33.84 3.37
N VAL A 535 -10.62 -32.65 3.97
CA VAL A 535 -11.20 -31.47 3.31
C VAL A 535 -10.41 -31.07 2.06
N ALA A 536 -9.09 -31.13 2.10
CA ALA A 536 -8.25 -30.89 0.92
C ALA A 536 -8.56 -31.89 -0.21
N ASP A 537 -8.73 -33.15 0.12
CA ASP A 537 -9.11 -34.18 -0.85
C ASP A 537 -10.52 -33.93 -1.43
N MET A 538 -11.50 -33.57 -0.58
CA MET A 538 -12.85 -33.18 -1.06
C MET A 538 -12.79 -31.98 -2.02
N LEU A 539 -11.93 -30.99 -1.75
CA LEU A 539 -11.75 -29.80 -2.59
C LEU A 539 -10.95 -30.08 -3.87
N ALA A 540 -10.15 -31.12 -3.89
CA ALA A 540 -9.38 -31.51 -5.07
C ALA A 540 -10.18 -32.35 -6.08
N ASP A 541 -11.33 -32.89 -5.68
CA ASP A 541 -12.13 -33.80 -6.49
C ASP A 541 -12.90 -33.10 -7.62
N PRO A 542 -12.49 -33.23 -8.90
CA PRO A 542 -13.15 -32.57 -10.01
C PRO A 542 -14.53 -33.14 -10.30
N ASN A 543 -14.76 -34.44 -9.98
CA ASN A 543 -16.05 -35.11 -10.22
C ASN A 543 -17.11 -34.63 -9.22
N ALA A 544 -16.72 -34.45 -7.95
CA ALA A 544 -17.62 -33.95 -6.92
C ALA A 544 -18.12 -32.52 -7.20
N ARG A 545 -17.34 -31.71 -7.89
CA ARG A 545 -17.74 -30.31 -8.24
C ARG A 545 -18.36 -30.16 -9.62
N ALA A 546 -18.30 -31.20 -10.47
CA ALA A 546 -18.78 -31.15 -11.84
C ALA A 546 -20.28 -30.80 -11.95
N GLY A 547 -21.11 -31.23 -11.01
CA GLY A 547 -22.54 -30.93 -10.99
C GLY A 547 -22.88 -29.44 -10.80
N THR A 548 -21.95 -28.62 -10.26
CA THR A 548 -22.16 -27.19 -10.06
C THR A 548 -21.35 -26.39 -11.06
N PHE A 549 -20.10 -26.76 -11.36
CA PHE A 549 -19.17 -25.95 -12.13
C PHE A 549 -18.88 -26.49 -13.54
N GLY A 550 -19.49 -27.58 -13.91
CA GLY A 550 -19.25 -28.27 -15.19
C GLY A 550 -17.98 -29.14 -15.17
N VAL A 551 -17.87 -29.99 -16.18
CA VAL A 551 -16.74 -30.93 -16.34
C VAL A 551 -15.49 -30.17 -16.86
N ASP A 552 -15.70 -29.22 -17.75
CA ASP A 552 -14.64 -28.37 -18.31
C ASP A 552 -14.65 -27.00 -17.63
N SER A 553 -14.03 -26.92 -16.48
CA SER A 553 -13.99 -25.74 -15.62
C SER A 553 -12.56 -25.23 -15.45
N ALA A 554 -12.40 -23.90 -15.32
CA ALA A 554 -11.13 -23.26 -14.96
C ALA A 554 -10.53 -23.82 -13.64
N LEU A 555 -11.33 -24.50 -12.82
CA LEU A 555 -10.90 -25.14 -11.58
C LEU A 555 -10.21 -26.49 -11.80
N ARG A 556 -10.21 -27.03 -13.02
CA ARG A 556 -9.57 -28.31 -13.35
C ARG A 556 -8.15 -28.06 -13.85
N LEU A 557 -7.17 -28.57 -13.12
CA LEU A 557 -5.76 -28.54 -13.49
C LEU A 557 -5.28 -29.94 -13.92
N PRO A 558 -4.18 -30.04 -14.68
CA PRO A 558 -3.60 -31.33 -15.08
C PRO A 558 -2.83 -32.03 -13.96
N PHE A 559 -2.80 -31.44 -12.77
CA PHE A 559 -2.16 -31.94 -11.55
C PHE A 559 -3.08 -31.75 -10.35
N TRP A 560 -2.73 -32.33 -9.22
CA TRP A 560 -3.52 -32.21 -7.99
C TRP A 560 -3.51 -30.78 -7.44
N ALA A 561 -4.70 -30.24 -7.16
CA ALA A 561 -4.88 -28.98 -6.47
C ALA A 561 -6.24 -28.95 -5.77
N ALA A 562 -6.24 -28.53 -4.51
CA ALA A 562 -7.47 -28.22 -3.78
C ALA A 562 -7.87 -26.78 -4.05
N VAL A 563 -9.15 -26.53 -4.37
CA VAL A 563 -9.61 -25.18 -4.74
C VAL A 563 -11.03 -24.92 -4.27
N LYS A 564 -11.28 -23.69 -3.85
CA LYS A 564 -12.60 -23.21 -3.47
C LYS A 564 -12.87 -21.84 -4.07
N THR A 565 -14.05 -21.67 -4.65
CA THR A 565 -14.57 -20.39 -5.10
C THR A 565 -15.49 -19.76 -4.05
N GLY A 566 -15.55 -18.45 -4.06
CA GLY A 566 -16.52 -17.64 -3.32
C GLY A 566 -17.15 -16.60 -4.22
N THR A 567 -18.42 -16.31 -3.98
CA THR A 567 -19.15 -15.20 -4.61
C THR A 567 -20.00 -14.57 -3.53
N SER A 568 -19.85 -13.27 -3.31
CA SER A 568 -20.65 -12.53 -2.34
C SER A 568 -22.02 -12.14 -2.90
N LYS A 569 -22.87 -11.58 -2.06
CA LYS A 569 -24.18 -11.08 -2.47
C LYS A 569 -24.06 -10.05 -3.62
N ALA A 570 -24.94 -10.16 -4.61
CA ALA A 570 -24.95 -9.34 -5.80
C ALA A 570 -23.67 -9.36 -6.64
N MET A 571 -22.86 -10.42 -6.53
CA MET A 571 -21.63 -10.62 -7.31
C MET A 571 -20.58 -9.48 -7.10
N ARG A 572 -20.54 -8.87 -5.90
CA ARG A 572 -19.60 -7.78 -5.63
C ARG A 572 -18.16 -8.28 -5.47
N ASP A 573 -18.02 -9.45 -4.85
CA ASP A 573 -16.72 -10.06 -4.59
C ASP A 573 -16.68 -11.46 -5.17
N ASN A 574 -15.68 -11.76 -5.95
CA ASN A 574 -15.42 -13.04 -6.55
C ASN A 574 -14.06 -13.55 -6.11
N TRP A 575 -14.05 -14.72 -5.51
CA TRP A 575 -12.87 -15.35 -4.94
C TRP A 575 -12.54 -16.66 -5.62
N CYS A 576 -11.26 -16.95 -5.74
CA CYS A 576 -10.75 -18.28 -6.01
C CYS A 576 -9.49 -18.47 -5.16
N VAL A 577 -9.52 -19.41 -4.21
CA VAL A 577 -8.37 -19.72 -3.35
C VAL A 577 -8.12 -21.21 -3.43
N GLY A 578 -6.87 -21.59 -3.65
CA GLY A 578 -6.52 -23.00 -3.74
C GLY A 578 -5.02 -23.22 -3.57
N PHE A 579 -4.65 -24.49 -3.36
CA PHE A 579 -3.29 -24.87 -3.02
C PHE A 579 -2.88 -26.21 -3.60
N THR A 580 -1.58 -26.41 -3.70
CA THR A 580 -0.88 -27.68 -3.90
C THR A 580 -0.07 -28.01 -2.64
N ASP A 581 0.76 -29.02 -2.70
CA ASP A 581 1.77 -29.30 -1.66
C ASP A 581 2.74 -28.12 -1.44
N ARG A 582 3.02 -27.29 -2.47
CA ARG A 582 4.06 -26.26 -2.46
C ARG A 582 3.53 -24.85 -2.37
N PHE A 583 2.46 -24.53 -3.04
CA PHE A 583 1.98 -23.16 -3.19
C PHE A 583 0.52 -23.00 -2.80
N THR A 584 0.19 -21.89 -2.17
CA THR A 584 -1.18 -21.41 -1.99
C THR A 584 -1.36 -20.12 -2.80
N VAL A 585 -2.40 -20.07 -3.61
CA VAL A 585 -2.74 -18.93 -4.46
C VAL A 585 -4.15 -18.47 -4.15
N GLY A 586 -4.30 -17.19 -3.87
CA GLY A 586 -5.58 -16.52 -3.73
C GLY A 586 -5.76 -15.43 -4.78
N VAL A 587 -6.97 -15.33 -5.30
CA VAL A 587 -7.40 -14.31 -6.26
C VAL A 587 -8.73 -13.72 -5.82
N TRP A 588 -8.81 -12.41 -5.86
CA TRP A 588 -10.05 -11.66 -5.75
C TRP A 588 -10.28 -10.86 -7.04
N VAL A 589 -11.52 -10.79 -7.51
CA VAL A 589 -11.97 -9.93 -8.61
C VAL A 589 -13.26 -9.24 -8.19
N GLY A 590 -13.31 -7.91 -8.36
CA GLY A 590 -14.44 -7.10 -7.93
C GLY A 590 -14.31 -5.65 -8.38
N ASN A 591 -14.92 -4.77 -7.61
CA ASN A 591 -14.75 -3.32 -7.72
C ASN A 591 -14.39 -2.77 -6.34
N LEU A 592 -13.35 -1.97 -6.27
CA LEU A 592 -12.84 -1.44 -5.00
C LEU A 592 -13.85 -0.52 -4.31
N GLU A 593 -14.74 0.13 -5.06
CA GLU A 593 -15.86 0.92 -4.53
C GLU A 593 -17.03 0.06 -4.01
N GLY A 594 -17.02 -1.25 -4.26
CA GLY A 594 -18.08 -2.16 -3.85
C GLY A 594 -19.27 -2.25 -4.81
N ASP A 595 -19.15 -1.72 -6.01
CA ASP A 595 -20.18 -1.83 -7.05
C ASP A 595 -20.38 -3.29 -7.48
N PRO A 596 -21.64 -3.72 -7.75
CA PRO A 596 -21.91 -5.05 -8.25
C PRO A 596 -21.42 -5.26 -9.69
N MET A 597 -20.84 -6.42 -9.94
CA MET A 597 -20.50 -6.87 -11.28
C MET A 597 -21.71 -7.50 -11.98
N ARG A 598 -21.62 -7.69 -13.31
CA ARG A 598 -22.69 -8.30 -14.12
C ARG A 598 -22.25 -9.67 -14.61
N ALA A 599 -23.00 -10.71 -14.22
CA ALA A 599 -22.79 -12.09 -14.65
C ALA A 599 -21.37 -12.63 -14.41
N VAL A 600 -20.67 -12.14 -13.38
CA VAL A 600 -19.35 -12.60 -12.99
C VAL A 600 -19.42 -13.33 -11.65
N SER A 601 -18.97 -14.58 -11.61
CA SER A 601 -18.88 -15.40 -10.42
C SER A 601 -17.42 -15.72 -10.09
N GLY A 602 -17.17 -16.32 -8.93
CA GLY A 602 -15.83 -16.79 -8.58
C GLY A 602 -15.20 -17.70 -9.67
N THR A 603 -16.03 -18.45 -10.40
CA THR A 603 -15.57 -19.35 -11.46
C THR A 603 -15.22 -18.61 -12.75
N SER A 604 -15.98 -17.60 -13.13
CA SER A 604 -15.73 -16.83 -14.37
C SER A 604 -14.85 -15.62 -14.16
N GLY A 605 -14.80 -15.06 -12.93
CA GLY A 605 -13.98 -13.89 -12.58
C GLY A 605 -12.58 -14.28 -12.08
N ALA A 606 -12.50 -14.87 -10.90
CA ALA A 606 -11.23 -15.13 -10.21
C ALA A 606 -10.53 -16.44 -10.63
N ALA A 607 -11.30 -17.49 -10.97
CA ALA A 607 -10.70 -18.80 -11.26
C ALA A 607 -9.78 -18.85 -12.49
N PRO A 608 -10.02 -18.13 -13.60
CA PRO A 608 -9.08 -18.12 -14.71
C PRO A 608 -7.69 -17.54 -14.33
N VAL A 609 -7.65 -16.49 -13.52
CA VAL A 609 -6.39 -15.92 -13.00
C VAL A 609 -5.69 -16.93 -12.09
N TRP A 610 -6.42 -17.55 -11.17
CA TRP A 610 -5.90 -18.59 -10.31
C TRP A 610 -5.30 -19.75 -11.11
N ARG A 611 -6.01 -20.21 -12.15
CA ARG A 611 -5.53 -21.27 -13.04
C ARG A 611 -4.21 -20.90 -13.74
N ASP A 612 -4.15 -19.72 -14.35
CA ASP A 612 -2.96 -19.27 -15.08
C ASP A 612 -1.74 -19.18 -14.15
N VAL A 613 -1.91 -18.62 -12.95
CA VAL A 613 -0.85 -18.53 -11.94
C VAL A 613 -0.43 -19.91 -11.44
N MET A 614 -1.38 -20.80 -11.14
CA MET A 614 -1.07 -22.17 -10.70
C MET A 614 -0.36 -22.98 -11.76
N LEU A 615 -0.72 -22.83 -13.04
CA LEU A 615 -0.02 -23.48 -14.16
C LEU A 615 1.42 -22.99 -14.25
N ALA A 616 1.66 -21.69 -14.18
CA ALA A 616 3.01 -21.11 -14.23
C ALA A 616 3.89 -21.57 -13.06
N LEU A 617 3.35 -21.61 -11.84
CA LEU A 617 4.08 -22.05 -10.64
C LEU A 617 4.44 -23.55 -10.66
N ASN A 618 3.66 -24.37 -11.32
CA ASN A 618 3.80 -25.83 -11.31
C ASN A 618 4.25 -26.39 -12.68
N GLU A 619 4.73 -25.56 -13.59
CA GLU A 619 5.19 -25.96 -14.92
C GLU A 619 6.34 -26.98 -14.84
N ALA A 620 7.38 -26.67 -14.07
CA ALA A 620 8.55 -27.56 -13.92
C ALA A 620 8.30 -28.74 -12.98
N ASN A 621 7.45 -28.55 -11.97
CA ASN A 621 7.17 -29.56 -10.94
C ASN A 621 5.67 -29.58 -10.64
N PRO A 622 4.90 -30.47 -11.27
CA PRO A 622 3.46 -30.58 -11.07
C PRO A 622 3.07 -30.75 -9.59
N GLY A 623 2.02 -30.05 -9.18
CA GLY A 623 1.50 -30.11 -7.82
C GLY A 623 1.05 -31.50 -7.43
N ARG A 624 1.23 -31.85 -6.15
CA ARG A 624 0.91 -33.13 -5.57
C ARG A 624 -0.06 -32.95 -4.39
N ALA A 625 -0.73 -34.03 -4.05
CA ALA A 625 -1.47 -34.11 -2.80
C ALA A 625 -0.52 -34.02 -1.61
N PRO A 626 -0.90 -33.33 -0.52
CA PRO A 626 -0.19 -33.45 0.74
C PRO A 626 -0.11 -34.92 1.18
N PRO A 627 0.95 -35.33 1.89
CA PRO A 627 1.06 -36.69 2.41
C PRO A 627 -0.17 -37.03 3.26
N ARG A 628 -0.71 -38.26 3.11
CA ARG A 628 -1.83 -38.69 3.91
C ARG A 628 -1.36 -38.93 5.36
N PRO A 629 -1.92 -38.23 6.34
CA PRO A 629 -1.54 -38.42 7.74
C PRO A 629 -2.03 -39.75 8.31
N GLU A 630 -1.38 -40.21 9.36
CA GLU A 630 -1.85 -41.35 10.10
C GLU A 630 -3.24 -41.10 10.67
N GLY A 631 -4.03 -42.18 10.88
CA GLY A 631 -5.38 -42.06 11.42
C GLY A 631 -6.47 -41.80 10.38
N ILE A 632 -6.14 -41.92 9.08
CA ILE A 632 -7.14 -41.96 7.99
C ILE A 632 -7.23 -43.37 7.45
N GLU A 633 -8.47 -43.89 7.33
CA GLU A 633 -8.78 -45.12 6.64
C GLU A 633 -9.49 -44.84 5.32
N GLU A 634 -9.21 -45.70 4.32
CA GLU A 634 -9.83 -45.66 3.00
C GLU A 634 -10.84 -46.81 2.90
N ARG A 635 -12.05 -46.51 2.43
CA ARG A 635 -13.12 -47.51 2.23
C ARG A 635 -13.70 -47.38 0.83
N GLN A 636 -14.08 -48.52 0.26
CA GLN A 636 -14.93 -48.56 -0.92
C GLN A 636 -16.39 -48.47 -0.45
N ILE A 637 -17.07 -47.37 -0.74
CA ILE A 637 -18.41 -47.08 -0.25
C ILE A 637 -19.47 -47.24 -1.33
N ARG A 638 -20.70 -47.62 -0.89
CA ARG A 638 -21.90 -47.61 -1.71
C ARG A 638 -23.00 -46.84 -1.00
N PHE A 639 -23.74 -46.05 -1.77
CA PHE A 639 -24.86 -45.27 -1.25
C PHE A 639 -26.16 -46.05 -1.40
N ALA A 640 -27.03 -46.04 -0.37
CA ALA A 640 -28.38 -46.57 -0.44
C ALA A 640 -29.23 -45.77 -1.45
N ALA A 641 -30.22 -46.38 -2.03
CA ALA A 641 -31.18 -45.76 -2.97
C ALA A 641 -30.54 -45.05 -4.19
N GLY A 642 -29.31 -45.39 -4.55
CA GLY A 642 -28.66 -44.83 -5.75
C GLY A 642 -28.42 -43.31 -5.70
N ILE A 643 -28.31 -42.74 -4.50
CA ILE A 643 -28.07 -41.26 -4.31
C ILE A 643 -26.84 -40.80 -5.04
N GLU A 644 -25.74 -41.54 -4.92
CA GLU A 644 -24.46 -41.28 -5.60
C GLU A 644 -23.85 -42.57 -6.10
N GLN A 645 -22.94 -42.49 -7.05
CA GLN A 645 -22.18 -43.64 -7.54
C GLN A 645 -21.21 -44.16 -6.47
N PRO A 646 -20.98 -45.50 -6.42
CA PRO A 646 -19.96 -46.08 -5.56
C PRO A 646 -18.60 -45.46 -5.82
N ARG A 647 -17.82 -45.17 -4.76
CA ARG A 647 -16.47 -44.62 -4.85
C ARG A 647 -15.61 -45.02 -3.67
N ARG A 648 -14.31 -44.77 -3.78
CA ARG A 648 -13.40 -44.74 -2.64
C ARG A 648 -13.62 -43.45 -1.83
N GLU A 649 -13.59 -43.57 -0.51
CA GLU A 649 -13.81 -42.47 0.40
C GLU A 649 -12.87 -42.58 1.60
N TYR A 650 -12.53 -41.42 2.18
CA TYR A 650 -11.61 -41.32 3.30
C TYR A 650 -12.32 -40.91 4.57
N PHE A 651 -11.95 -41.61 5.67
CA PHE A 651 -12.58 -41.46 6.97
C PHE A 651 -11.52 -41.29 8.06
N LEU A 652 -11.90 -40.68 9.17
CA LEU A 652 -11.15 -40.83 10.40
C LEU A 652 -11.19 -42.29 10.82
N LYS A 653 -10.07 -42.84 11.30
CA LYS A 653 -9.97 -44.25 11.70
C LYS A 653 -11.07 -44.62 12.69
N GLY A 654 -11.81 -45.68 12.39
CA GLY A 654 -12.93 -46.16 13.17
C GLY A 654 -14.29 -45.52 12.88
N THR A 655 -14.36 -44.58 11.90
CA THR A 655 -15.63 -43.97 11.48
C THR A 655 -16.06 -44.39 10.08
N GLY A 656 -15.27 -45.24 9.42
CA GLY A 656 -15.55 -45.72 8.06
C GLY A 656 -16.73 -46.67 7.96
N LEU A 657 -17.53 -46.45 6.94
CA LEU A 657 -18.70 -47.28 6.60
C LEU A 657 -18.58 -47.74 5.15
N ASP A 658 -18.87 -49.02 4.87
CA ASP A 658 -18.87 -49.55 3.49
C ASP A 658 -20.21 -49.25 2.79
N ARG A 659 -21.29 -49.07 3.55
CA ARG A 659 -22.61 -48.70 3.04
C ARG A 659 -23.17 -47.51 3.77
N ILE A 660 -23.45 -46.44 3.00
CA ILE A 660 -24.06 -45.22 3.50
C ILE A 660 -25.56 -45.36 3.43
N ALA A 661 -26.19 -45.53 4.59
CA ALA A 661 -27.63 -45.60 4.70
C ALA A 661 -28.26 -44.22 4.52
N TYR A 662 -29.41 -44.20 3.89
CA TYR A 662 -30.27 -43.02 3.85
C TYR A 662 -31.71 -43.50 4.05
N ALA A 663 -32.33 -43.01 5.11
CA ALA A 663 -33.76 -43.11 5.28
C ALA A 663 -34.37 -41.79 4.82
N PRO A 664 -35.12 -41.73 3.69
CA PRO A 664 -35.83 -40.52 3.34
C PRO A 664 -36.72 -40.14 4.52
N PRO A 665 -36.85 -38.83 4.85
CA PRO A 665 -37.89 -38.41 5.78
C PRO A 665 -39.21 -39.06 5.34
N GLU A 666 -39.95 -39.65 6.26
CA GLU A 666 -41.29 -40.17 5.95
C GLU A 666 -41.99 -39.17 5.06
N ALA A 667 -42.69 -39.63 4.01
CA ALA A 667 -43.32 -38.78 3.01
C ALA A 667 -44.16 -37.71 3.72
N ARG A 668 -43.53 -36.56 3.96
CA ARG A 668 -44.21 -35.45 4.64
C ARG A 668 -45.33 -35.02 3.74
N ARG A 669 -46.50 -34.76 4.32
CA ARG A 669 -47.62 -34.15 3.57
C ARG A 669 -47.11 -33.00 2.75
N PRO A 670 -47.49 -32.89 1.49
CA PRO A 670 -47.06 -31.81 0.66
C PRO A 670 -47.32 -30.45 1.34
N ARG A 671 -46.32 -29.56 1.37
CA ARG A 671 -46.47 -28.22 1.94
C ARG A 671 -45.69 -27.18 1.17
N ILE A 672 -46.18 -25.95 1.18
CA ILE A 672 -45.52 -24.80 0.60
C ILE A 672 -44.31 -24.44 1.50
N VAL A 673 -43.13 -24.32 0.89
CA VAL A 673 -41.89 -23.98 1.59
C VAL A 673 -41.45 -22.57 1.26
N ASN A 674 -41.74 -22.11 0.06
CA ASN A 674 -41.52 -20.73 -0.35
C ASN A 674 -42.69 -20.24 -1.22
N PRO A 675 -43.34 -19.11 -0.90
CA PRO A 675 -43.07 -18.20 0.22
C PRO A 675 -43.36 -18.83 1.59
N VAL A 676 -42.64 -18.27 2.58
CA VAL A 676 -42.83 -18.69 3.98
C VAL A 676 -44.04 -17.99 4.56
N GLY A 677 -44.84 -18.73 5.34
CA GLY A 677 -45.99 -18.15 6.05
C GLY A 677 -45.55 -17.00 7.00
N GLY A 678 -46.20 -15.85 6.87
CA GLY A 678 -45.88 -14.63 7.64
C GLY A 678 -44.75 -13.79 7.10
N SER A 679 -44.04 -14.21 6.05
CA SER A 679 -42.91 -13.44 5.48
C SER A 679 -43.37 -12.14 4.81
N VAL A 680 -42.48 -11.15 4.83
CA VAL A 680 -42.62 -9.88 4.15
C VAL A 680 -41.46 -9.75 3.13
N TYR A 681 -41.81 -9.63 1.88
CA TYR A 681 -40.87 -9.41 0.77
C TYR A 681 -40.91 -7.94 0.37
N ALA A 682 -39.81 -7.25 0.47
CA ALA A 682 -39.68 -5.88 0.00
C ALA A 682 -39.31 -5.85 -1.49
N LEU A 683 -40.01 -5.01 -2.25
CA LEU A 683 -39.59 -4.68 -3.61
C LEU A 683 -38.49 -3.65 -3.55
N ASP A 684 -37.41 -3.92 -4.26
CA ASP A 684 -36.29 -3.01 -4.38
C ASP A 684 -36.57 -1.98 -5.48
N PRO A 685 -36.64 -0.68 -5.19
CA PRO A 685 -36.94 0.34 -6.19
C PRO A 685 -35.84 0.41 -7.28
N ASP A 686 -34.63 -0.02 -7.00
CA ASP A 686 -33.50 0.03 -7.94
C ASP A 686 -33.47 -1.18 -8.91
N ILE A 687 -34.32 -2.18 -8.68
CA ILE A 687 -34.41 -3.36 -9.55
C ILE A 687 -35.69 -3.29 -10.38
N PRO A 688 -35.62 -3.43 -11.72
CA PRO A 688 -36.83 -3.49 -12.56
C PRO A 688 -37.81 -4.52 -12.06
N ARG A 689 -39.09 -4.19 -11.97
CA ARG A 689 -40.16 -5.04 -11.42
C ARG A 689 -40.17 -6.45 -12.00
N ASP A 690 -39.98 -6.56 -13.31
CA ASP A 690 -40.00 -7.85 -14.02
C ASP A 690 -38.89 -8.80 -13.60
N ASN A 691 -37.84 -8.29 -12.96
CA ASN A 691 -36.72 -9.06 -12.45
C ASN A 691 -36.91 -9.50 -10.97
N GLN A 692 -37.94 -9.01 -10.29
CA GLN A 692 -38.22 -9.27 -8.88
C GLN A 692 -39.31 -10.33 -8.71
N ARG A 693 -39.06 -11.51 -9.27
CA ARG A 693 -40.01 -12.61 -9.19
C ARG A 693 -39.75 -13.52 -8.01
N LEU A 694 -40.81 -13.86 -7.27
CA LEU A 694 -40.76 -14.80 -6.15
C LEU A 694 -40.92 -16.23 -6.69
N ALA A 695 -39.93 -17.09 -6.43
CA ALA A 695 -40.02 -18.49 -6.77
C ALA A 695 -40.93 -19.23 -5.78
N ILE A 696 -41.87 -19.99 -6.26
CA ILE A 696 -42.69 -20.89 -5.41
C ILE A 696 -42.02 -22.25 -5.33
N SER A 697 -41.90 -22.80 -4.12
CA SER A 697 -41.43 -24.16 -3.92
C SER A 697 -42.31 -24.92 -2.92
N VAL A 698 -42.48 -26.20 -3.20
CA VAL A 698 -43.26 -27.13 -2.41
C VAL A 698 -42.39 -28.32 -2.02
N SER A 699 -42.47 -28.79 -0.78
CA SER A 699 -41.83 -30.03 -0.31
C SER A 699 -42.83 -31.18 -0.18
N GLY A 700 -42.36 -32.41 -0.26
CA GLY A 700 -43.18 -33.62 -0.22
C GLY A 700 -43.65 -34.03 -1.63
N GLN A 701 -44.40 -35.11 -1.70
CA GLN A 701 -44.95 -35.63 -2.97
C GLN A 701 -46.16 -34.77 -3.41
N ALA A 702 -45.86 -33.71 -4.18
CA ALA A 702 -46.88 -32.79 -4.68
C ALA A 702 -47.20 -32.97 -6.17
N LEU A 703 -46.89 -34.13 -6.74
CA LEU A 703 -47.17 -34.44 -8.15
C LEU A 703 -48.63 -34.22 -8.49
N GLY A 704 -48.91 -33.41 -9.47
CA GLY A 704 -50.29 -33.07 -9.88
C GLY A 704 -51.01 -32.08 -8.97
N HIS A 705 -50.48 -31.70 -7.80
CA HIS A 705 -51.07 -30.65 -6.96
C HIS A 705 -51.00 -29.29 -7.66
N ARG A 706 -51.97 -28.43 -7.42
CA ARG A 706 -52.05 -27.08 -8.04
C ARG A 706 -51.78 -26.02 -7.01
N LEU A 707 -51.16 -24.94 -7.51
CA LEU A 707 -50.88 -23.77 -6.71
C LEU A 707 -51.87 -22.65 -7.04
N ILE A 708 -52.56 -22.15 -6.01
CA ILE A 708 -53.60 -21.11 -6.15
C ILE A 708 -53.12 -19.88 -5.36
N LEU A 709 -52.82 -18.76 -6.05
CA LEU A 709 -52.48 -17.48 -5.44
C LEU A 709 -53.71 -16.59 -5.42
N ASP A 710 -54.20 -16.25 -4.25
CA ASP A 710 -55.41 -15.44 -3.99
C ASP A 710 -56.68 -16.00 -4.59
N LYS A 711 -56.78 -16.25 -5.80
CA LYS A 711 -57.84 -16.97 -6.55
C LYS A 711 -57.35 -17.38 -7.92
N ARG A 712 -56.11 -17.02 -8.24
CA ARG A 712 -55.50 -17.30 -9.54
C ARG A 712 -54.77 -18.65 -9.48
N ASP A 713 -55.09 -19.50 -10.43
CA ASP A 713 -54.35 -20.72 -10.62
C ASP A 713 -53.02 -20.50 -11.30
N LEU A 714 -51.93 -20.92 -10.68
CA LEU A 714 -50.56 -20.79 -11.18
C LEU A 714 -50.04 -22.02 -11.91
N GLY A 715 -50.84 -23.09 -11.99
CA GLY A 715 -50.43 -24.38 -12.54
C GLY A 715 -50.01 -25.40 -11.49
N THR A 716 -49.36 -26.45 -11.96
CA THR A 716 -48.94 -27.58 -11.08
C THR A 716 -47.73 -27.15 -10.21
N ALA A 717 -47.65 -27.72 -9.02
CA ALA A 717 -46.57 -27.50 -8.08
C ALA A 717 -45.20 -27.89 -8.66
N ASP A 718 -45.16 -28.86 -9.57
CA ASP A 718 -43.94 -29.33 -10.25
C ASP A 718 -43.35 -28.28 -11.21
N SER A 719 -44.15 -27.34 -11.73
CA SER A 719 -43.71 -26.31 -12.64
C SER A 719 -42.87 -25.23 -11.97
N ARG A 720 -42.79 -25.20 -10.62
CA ARG A 720 -42.06 -24.22 -9.84
C ARG A 720 -42.26 -22.78 -10.34
N PRO A 721 -43.47 -22.27 -10.34
CA PRO A 721 -43.77 -20.98 -10.97
C PRO A 721 -43.02 -19.81 -10.31
N LEU A 722 -42.57 -18.89 -11.12
CA LEU A 722 -42.04 -17.60 -10.69
C LEU A 722 -43.18 -16.58 -10.72
N ILE A 723 -43.54 -16.01 -9.58
CA ILE A 723 -44.63 -15.04 -9.49
C ILE A 723 -44.11 -13.62 -9.30
N LEU A 724 -44.76 -12.68 -9.95
CA LEU A 724 -44.68 -11.26 -9.68
C LEU A 724 -46.02 -10.83 -9.07
N ALA A 725 -46.10 -10.81 -7.74
CA ALA A 725 -47.31 -10.39 -7.04
C ALA A 725 -47.26 -8.86 -6.78
N PRO A 726 -48.38 -8.14 -6.83
CA PRO A 726 -48.42 -6.72 -6.50
C PRO A 726 -48.17 -6.48 -5.00
N PRO A 727 -47.87 -5.25 -4.57
CA PRO A 727 -47.83 -4.93 -3.13
C PRO A 727 -49.17 -5.26 -2.45
N GLY A 728 -49.10 -5.91 -1.29
CA GLY A 728 -50.28 -6.32 -0.53
C GLY A 728 -50.09 -7.64 0.23
N LYS A 729 -51.13 -8.07 0.90
CA LYS A 729 -51.20 -9.40 1.56
C LYS A 729 -51.73 -10.43 0.56
N HIS A 730 -51.04 -11.57 0.49
CA HIS A 730 -51.32 -12.63 -0.47
C HIS A 730 -51.54 -13.95 0.28
N ARG A 731 -52.41 -14.77 -0.27
CA ARG A 731 -52.66 -16.15 0.17
C ARG A 731 -52.31 -17.13 -0.96
N LEU A 732 -51.31 -17.98 -0.71
CA LEU A 732 -50.98 -19.07 -1.61
C LEU A 732 -51.46 -20.39 -0.99
N ALA A 733 -52.25 -21.15 -1.71
CA ALA A 733 -52.76 -22.45 -1.33
C ALA A 733 -52.23 -23.53 -2.27
N LEU A 734 -51.88 -24.68 -1.68
CA LEU A 734 -51.59 -25.93 -2.38
C LEU A 734 -52.83 -26.82 -2.33
N VAL A 735 -53.31 -27.21 -3.48
CA VAL A 735 -54.57 -27.95 -3.64
C VAL A 735 -54.24 -29.29 -4.29
N ASP A 736 -54.83 -30.39 -3.76
CA ASP A 736 -54.69 -31.71 -4.33
C ASP A 736 -55.55 -31.94 -5.58
N LEU A 737 -55.48 -33.15 -6.13
CA LEU A 737 -56.21 -33.52 -7.33
C LEU A 737 -57.73 -33.49 -7.13
N ASP A 738 -58.20 -33.59 -5.89
CA ASP A 738 -59.62 -33.58 -5.53
C ASP A 738 -60.15 -32.16 -5.21
N GLY A 739 -59.30 -31.14 -5.38
CA GLY A 739 -59.66 -29.75 -5.11
C GLY A 739 -59.61 -29.34 -3.63
N LYS A 740 -59.07 -30.20 -2.74
CA LYS A 740 -58.94 -29.91 -1.31
C LYS A 740 -57.62 -29.19 -1.02
N THR A 741 -57.66 -28.15 -0.20
CA THR A 741 -56.48 -27.46 0.27
C THR A 741 -55.67 -28.36 1.20
N VAL A 742 -54.43 -28.67 0.80
CA VAL A 742 -53.47 -29.49 1.53
C VAL A 742 -52.63 -28.65 2.46
N ASP A 743 -52.23 -27.44 1.97
CA ASP A 743 -51.46 -26.45 2.71
C ASP A 743 -51.76 -25.03 2.22
N GLN A 744 -51.54 -24.03 3.09
CA GLN A 744 -51.70 -22.63 2.70
C GLN A 744 -50.74 -21.74 3.48
N VAL A 745 -50.22 -20.70 2.84
CA VAL A 745 -49.37 -19.69 3.45
C VAL A 745 -49.90 -18.28 3.14
N LEU A 746 -49.78 -17.41 4.13
CA LEU A 746 -50.03 -15.99 3.96
C LEU A 746 -48.69 -15.27 3.96
N PHE A 747 -48.47 -14.36 3.03
CA PHE A 747 -47.25 -13.54 2.95
C PHE A 747 -47.59 -12.13 2.47
N THR A 748 -46.64 -11.18 2.64
CA THR A 748 -46.86 -9.81 2.27
C THR A 748 -45.77 -9.35 1.31
N ILE A 749 -46.12 -8.57 0.28
CA ILE A 749 -45.19 -7.85 -0.58
C ILE A 749 -45.32 -6.35 -0.26
N ARG A 750 -44.20 -5.68 -0.04
CA ARG A 750 -44.10 -4.22 0.24
C ARG A 750 -43.26 -3.53 -0.80
#